data_4859fa338ea6e2c905c1ef7d922df7c6
#
_entry.id   4859fa338ea6e2c905c1ef7d922df7c6
#
_cell.length_a   1.000
_cell.length_b   1.000
_cell.length_c   1.000
_cell.angle_alpha   90.00
_cell.angle_beta   90.00
_cell.angle_gamma   90.00
#
_symmetry.space_group_name_H-M   'P 1'
#
loop_
_entity.id
_entity.type
_entity.pdbx_description
1 polymer ?
#
loop_
_entity_poly.entity_id
_entity_poly.type
_entity_poly.pdbx_seq_one_letter_code
_entity_poly.pdbx_strand_id
1 'polypeptide(L)'
;MKSHIKSKLGALSGLMLAVLLILGVANAQQSPALKDSSESKKEADNASIDTKSGQAKSINTTSTSTKPIKKPAETTPTSATVGEDAGNYTVTSTIEVGARGVRVDGDTNKFRSDLNYHAGARLFDSSFLMKSKDGKGGLFDTFLVTSSGFGADPNGHMRINIENPKWYRFEGSYRRFKYFRYLNNIVNPNWLFTGFPVPPNRVTGYHGYNTQTQFGDFDLTILPKNETIRFTVGYSPERYSGPFFSTYHIGGNEFQLLSQARTRANDFRIGADGKLGPIDWTFLQGFRRFRDDGFADSAAFINPSPTNIARFTSYLRSEPTRGSVDYTRFSMHTLVAKKLDITGRIVHSSATSNSIFFENMTGTNFSTRIGSGSSAQLGPPNVLVLGHYNIPSTAKRPNTQADIGVTLLATDKFRISNTFRVEDFTIDGAATFNDIFTVTRGTTVDTRTFSNLGVSKTTKYRKYQNTFEGDYQFTKNYSMHFGYRYAKRHDEQILSGYALNSNAPTLLTPTDDIENNHTNAFFGGFKARPKKNWTLYFDGEHGTADNVFTRIGNYNYTNVRAKSRFAPNRKLSFNLAAIIRNNSNPSEIAGVSVSDFGVDVRLRTFQSSVDWLVNPRFSLSTGYNYSWVNSDAVIDYFYHVPPAVSTFHHFGHALYFQRNNYFYIDTTARLNRRMTLFTSYRVNQDGGQGNRVADPTGGGFVSSGSFTTVLGGTLISSYPMSFQSPEGRLAIKLNRHFDWNLGYQYINYNERKFPLSPKPQNYHAHLPYMSLRFYIGRKE
;
A
#
# COMPACT_ATOMS: atom_id res chain seq x y z
N MET A 1 47.20 9.90 -31.03
CA MET A 1 46.68 9.48 -29.72
C MET A 1 45.83 10.55 -29.01
N LYS A 2 46.27 11.81 -28.92
CA LYS A 2 45.49 12.90 -28.27
C LYS A 2 44.15 13.28 -28.95
N SER A 3 44.03 13.10 -30.27
CA SER A 3 42.79 13.40 -31.02
C SER A 3 41.66 12.35 -30.79
N HIS A 4 42.01 11.09 -30.63
CA HIS A 4 41.05 10.01 -30.37
C HIS A 4 40.45 10.08 -28.94
N ILE A 5 41.23 10.58 -27.97
CA ILE A 5 40.75 10.76 -26.59
C ILE A 5 39.75 11.93 -26.50
N LYS A 6 40.01 13.02 -27.26
CA LYS A 6 39.06 14.17 -27.31
C LYS A 6 37.72 13.82 -27.94
N SER A 7 37.69 12.98 -29.00
CA SER A 7 36.45 12.57 -29.63
C SER A 7 35.63 11.60 -28.75
N LYS A 8 36.29 10.72 -27.99
CA LYS A 8 35.61 9.80 -27.07
C LYS A 8 35.12 10.48 -25.78
N LEU A 9 35.87 11.48 -25.28
CA LEU A 9 35.39 12.32 -24.16
C LEU A 9 34.23 13.23 -24.60
N GLY A 10 34.22 13.73 -25.83
CA GLY A 10 33.11 14.47 -26.42
C GLY A 10 31.84 13.62 -26.55
N ALA A 11 31.99 12.34 -26.93
CA ALA A 11 30.87 11.42 -27.00
C ALA A 11 30.31 11.05 -25.58
N LEU A 12 31.22 10.92 -24.59
CA LEU A 12 30.82 10.66 -23.21
C LEU A 12 30.12 11.86 -22.54
N SER A 13 30.62 13.08 -22.77
CA SER A 13 29.99 14.31 -22.31
C SER A 13 28.66 14.57 -23.04
N GLY A 14 28.57 14.25 -24.33
CA GLY A 14 27.33 14.29 -25.10
C GLY A 14 26.28 13.30 -24.58
N LEU A 15 26.71 12.09 -24.19
CA LEU A 15 25.81 11.08 -23.62
C LEU A 15 25.35 11.47 -22.20
N MET A 16 26.24 12.01 -21.37
CA MET A 16 25.89 12.54 -20.05
C MET A 16 24.96 13.75 -20.16
N LEU A 17 25.19 14.62 -21.13
CA LEU A 17 24.32 15.77 -21.44
C LEU A 17 22.96 15.30 -21.98
N ALA A 18 22.91 14.24 -22.79
CA ALA A 18 21.67 13.65 -23.27
C ALA A 18 20.86 13.01 -22.12
N VAL A 19 21.51 12.33 -21.19
CA VAL A 19 20.85 11.80 -19.97
C VAL A 19 20.36 12.93 -19.07
N LEU A 20 21.12 13.99 -18.92
CA LEU A 20 20.72 15.19 -18.18
C LEU A 20 19.62 15.98 -18.90
N LEU A 21 19.63 16.04 -20.24
CA LEU A 21 18.56 16.64 -21.06
C LEU A 21 17.28 15.80 -21.00
N ILE A 22 17.36 14.48 -21.01
CA ILE A 22 16.20 13.59 -20.83
C ILE A 22 15.62 13.75 -19.42
N LEU A 23 16.45 13.92 -18.40
CA LEU A 23 16.02 14.23 -17.04
C LEU A 23 15.45 15.65 -16.95
N GLY A 24 16.01 16.61 -17.66
CA GLY A 24 15.49 17.99 -17.77
C GLY A 24 14.16 18.07 -18.51
N VAL A 25 14.00 17.32 -19.61
CA VAL A 25 12.72 17.23 -20.35
C VAL A 25 11.65 16.50 -19.52
N ALA A 26 12.03 15.50 -18.73
CA ALA A 26 11.10 14.87 -17.79
C ALA A 26 10.60 15.83 -16.70
N ASN A 27 11.42 16.81 -16.32
CA ASN A 27 11.01 17.89 -15.41
C ASN A 27 10.33 19.07 -16.12
N ALA A 28 10.64 19.35 -17.40
CA ALA A 28 10.04 20.44 -18.18
C ALA A 28 8.64 20.11 -18.73
N GLN A 29 8.24 18.83 -18.76
CA GLN A 29 6.83 18.43 -18.98
C GLN A 29 5.96 18.53 -17.71
N GLN A 30 6.41 19.22 -16.69
CA GLN A 30 5.53 19.73 -15.65
C GLN A 30 4.77 20.94 -16.21
N SER A 31 3.59 20.65 -16.72
CA SER A 31 2.46 21.56 -16.96
C SER A 31 2.76 22.84 -17.77
N PRO A 32 2.11 23.02 -18.88
CA PRO A 32 1.62 24.37 -19.14
C PRO A 32 0.69 24.70 -17.98
N ALA A 33 1.01 25.78 -17.29
CA ALA A 33 0.10 26.42 -16.37
C ALA A 33 -1.22 26.61 -17.10
N LEU A 34 -2.26 25.94 -16.64
CA LEU A 34 -3.61 26.40 -16.87
C LEU A 34 -3.68 27.78 -16.23
N LYS A 35 -3.52 28.80 -17.08
CA LYS A 35 -3.93 30.10 -16.71
C LYS A 35 -5.41 30.05 -16.39
N ASP A 36 -5.68 30.36 -15.17
CA ASP A 36 -6.82 31.08 -14.66
C ASP A 36 -8.17 30.83 -15.32
N SER A 37 -8.93 29.98 -14.72
CA SER A 37 -10.26 30.41 -14.32
C SER A 37 -10.45 29.89 -12.90
N SER A 38 -10.36 30.82 -12.00
CA SER A 38 -10.91 30.82 -10.64
C SER A 38 -11.19 29.46 -10.01
N GLU A 39 -10.33 29.16 -9.06
CA GLU A 39 -10.78 28.80 -7.74
C GLU A 39 -11.53 27.52 -7.59
N SER A 40 -10.88 26.66 -7.03
CA SER A 40 -11.16 25.94 -5.82
C SER A 40 -10.75 24.52 -5.89
N LYS A 41 -10.22 24.05 -5.05
CA LYS A 41 -9.95 23.66 -3.73
C LYS A 41 -10.63 22.43 -3.24
N LYS A 42 -10.22 21.62 -2.67
CA LYS A 42 -9.88 20.72 -1.69
C LYS A 42 -10.81 19.83 -1.08
N GLU A 43 -10.52 18.91 -0.55
CA GLU A 43 -10.27 18.48 0.68
C GLU A 43 -9.91 17.17 0.94
N ALA A 44 -9.38 16.95 1.75
CA ALA A 44 -9.01 16.25 2.88
C ALA A 44 -9.92 15.05 3.09
N ASP A 45 -9.66 14.08 3.21
CA ASP A 45 -8.87 13.06 3.68
C ASP A 45 -9.28 12.54 5.04
N ASN A 46 -9.81 11.41 5.07
CA ASN A 46 -9.51 10.49 6.12
C ASN A 46 -8.60 9.45 5.52
N ALA A 47 -7.30 9.63 5.67
CA ALA A 47 -6.47 8.48 5.81
C ALA A 47 -7.07 7.66 6.94
N SER A 48 -7.95 6.72 6.61
CA SER A 48 -8.05 5.56 7.41
C SER A 48 -6.62 5.14 7.58
N ILE A 49 -6.09 5.32 8.77
CA ILE A 49 -4.89 4.62 9.20
C ILE A 49 -5.31 3.17 9.01
N ASP A 50 -4.98 2.66 7.85
CA ASP A 50 -4.93 1.25 7.63
C ASP A 50 -3.87 0.79 8.62
N THR A 51 -4.31 0.54 9.84
CA THR A 51 -3.61 -0.30 10.78
C THR A 51 -3.66 -1.69 10.16
N LYS A 52 -2.95 -1.81 9.04
CA LYS A 52 -2.35 -3.09 8.73
C LYS A 52 -1.59 -3.41 9.98
N SER A 53 -2.23 -4.19 10.82
CA SER A 53 -1.54 -4.96 11.82
C SER A 53 -0.38 -5.57 11.05
N GLY A 54 0.79 -4.98 11.23
CA GLY A 54 2.00 -5.49 10.66
C GLY A 54 2.11 -6.88 11.24
N GLN A 55 1.64 -7.87 10.48
CA GLN A 55 2.18 -9.20 10.66
C GLN A 55 3.66 -9.00 10.49
N ALA A 56 4.33 -8.89 11.63
CA ALA A 56 5.77 -8.93 11.68
C ALA A 56 6.14 -10.19 10.91
N LYS A 57 6.58 -10.00 9.67
CA LYS A 57 7.36 -11.03 9.02
C LYS A 57 8.46 -11.30 10.02
N SER A 58 8.37 -12.44 10.68
CA SER A 58 9.47 -13.03 11.38
C SER A 58 10.60 -13.09 10.36
N ILE A 59 11.48 -12.11 10.44
CA ILE A 59 12.74 -12.16 9.74
C ILE A 59 13.51 -13.20 10.52
N ASN A 60 13.40 -14.45 10.09
CA ASN A 60 14.37 -15.46 10.47
C ASN A 60 15.71 -15.01 9.91
N THR A 61 16.42 -14.23 10.67
CA THR A 61 17.85 -14.01 10.48
C THR A 61 18.57 -15.29 10.88
N THR A 62 18.41 -16.33 10.06
CA THR A 62 19.34 -17.45 10.10
C THR A 62 20.60 -16.98 9.40
N SER A 63 21.53 -16.46 10.15
CA SER A 63 22.89 -16.26 9.71
C SER A 63 23.60 -17.62 9.61
N THR A 64 23.21 -18.40 8.65
CA THR A 64 24.10 -19.43 8.12
C THR A 64 24.92 -18.74 7.04
N SER A 65 26.23 -18.68 7.28
CA SER A 65 27.24 -18.42 6.28
C SER A 65 27.14 -19.47 5.18
N THR A 66 26.16 -19.35 4.33
CA THR A 66 26.09 -20.01 3.05
C THR A 66 26.43 -18.96 2.00
N LYS A 67 27.50 -19.22 1.24
CA LYS A 67 27.78 -18.50 0.00
C LYS A 67 26.49 -18.14 -0.70
N PRO A 68 26.32 -16.89 -1.17
CA PRO A 68 25.08 -16.42 -1.75
C PRO A 68 24.67 -17.38 -2.86
N ILE A 69 23.56 -18.09 -2.64
CA ILE A 69 22.89 -18.82 -3.72
C ILE A 69 22.47 -17.73 -4.69
N LYS A 70 23.12 -17.69 -5.83
CA LYS A 70 22.73 -16.85 -6.95
C LYS A 70 21.23 -17.01 -7.16
N LYS A 71 20.48 -15.94 -6.90
CA LYS A 71 19.10 -15.78 -7.36
C LYS A 71 19.05 -16.24 -8.81
N PRO A 72 18.07 -17.05 -9.23
CA PRO A 72 17.95 -17.36 -10.65
C PRO A 72 17.84 -16.02 -11.36
N ALA A 73 18.83 -15.66 -12.13
CA ALA A 73 18.80 -14.49 -12.97
C ALA A 73 17.61 -14.67 -13.91
N GLU A 74 16.82 -13.64 -14.08
CA GLU A 74 16.07 -13.44 -15.31
C GLU A 74 17.07 -13.66 -16.42
N THR A 75 17.01 -14.82 -17.04
CA THR A 75 17.93 -15.21 -18.10
C THR A 75 17.52 -14.54 -19.41
N THR A 76 17.69 -13.25 -19.45
CA THR A 76 18.09 -12.67 -20.73
C THR A 76 19.44 -13.32 -21.05
N PRO A 77 19.67 -13.91 -22.23
CA PRO A 77 20.98 -14.43 -22.58
C PRO A 77 21.94 -13.24 -22.66
N THR A 78 22.58 -12.95 -21.55
CA THR A 78 23.57 -11.89 -21.45
C THR A 78 24.83 -12.43 -22.12
N SER A 79 25.06 -12.04 -23.35
CA SER A 79 26.40 -12.13 -23.90
C SER A 79 27.31 -11.38 -22.93
N ALA A 80 28.32 -12.04 -22.39
CA ALA A 80 29.20 -11.47 -21.38
C ALA A 80 29.72 -10.12 -21.91
N THR A 81 29.33 -9.04 -21.26
CA THR A 81 29.76 -7.70 -21.59
C THR A 81 31.18 -7.53 -21.09
N VAL A 82 32.11 -7.52 -22.01
CA VAL A 82 33.48 -7.03 -21.76
C VAL A 82 33.41 -5.53 -22.01
N GLY A 83 33.59 -4.72 -20.93
CA GLY A 83 33.50 -3.27 -21.03
C GLY A 83 34.52 -2.68 -22.02
N GLU A 84 34.20 -1.53 -22.59
CA GLU A 84 35.15 -0.72 -23.36
C GLU A 84 36.15 -0.05 -22.40
N ASP A 85 37.37 0.05 -22.87
CA ASP A 85 38.48 0.68 -22.16
C ASP A 85 38.30 2.21 -22.12
N ALA A 86 38.27 2.79 -20.93
CA ALA A 86 38.18 4.23 -20.67
C ALA A 86 39.30 4.67 -19.71
N GLY A 87 40.54 4.40 -20.03
CA GLY A 87 41.69 4.69 -19.18
C GLY A 87 41.76 3.78 -17.96
N ASN A 88 41.63 4.35 -16.77
CA ASN A 88 41.61 3.57 -15.52
C ASN A 88 40.30 2.82 -15.28
N TYR A 89 39.32 2.93 -16.18
CA TYR A 89 38.00 2.35 -16.02
C TYR A 89 37.61 1.45 -17.19
N THR A 90 36.71 0.55 -16.92
CA THR A 90 35.98 -0.22 -17.92
C THR A 90 34.52 0.25 -17.92
N VAL A 91 33.99 0.58 -19.09
CA VAL A 91 32.62 1.08 -19.25
C VAL A 91 31.75 0.03 -19.93
N THR A 92 30.61 -0.27 -19.31
CA THR A 92 29.53 -1.01 -19.94
C THR A 92 28.24 -0.22 -19.86
N SER A 93 27.51 -0.12 -20.96
CA SER A 93 26.23 0.60 -20.95
C SER A 93 25.22 -0.07 -21.86
N THR A 94 23.97 0.01 -21.44
CA THR A 94 22.81 -0.30 -22.28
C THR A 94 21.80 0.81 -22.16
N ILE A 95 21.24 1.27 -23.27
CA ILE A 95 20.17 2.25 -23.29
C ILE A 95 19.13 1.78 -24.30
N GLU A 96 17.89 1.61 -23.88
CA GLU A 96 16.78 1.25 -24.76
C GLU A 96 15.75 2.38 -24.78
N VAL A 97 15.66 3.03 -25.94
CA VAL A 97 14.71 4.12 -26.19
C VAL A 97 13.80 3.74 -27.36
N GLY A 98 12.58 4.22 -27.31
CA GLY A 98 11.63 3.94 -28.39
C GLY A 98 10.29 4.61 -28.14
N ALA A 99 9.28 4.11 -28.83
CA ALA A 99 7.91 4.62 -28.72
C ALA A 99 6.91 3.47 -28.63
N ARG A 100 5.80 3.73 -27.97
CA ARG A 100 4.61 2.86 -27.91
C ARG A 100 3.42 3.59 -28.49
N GLY A 101 2.64 2.90 -29.35
CA GLY A 101 1.30 3.28 -29.71
C GLY A 101 0.30 2.76 -28.67
N VAL A 102 -0.80 3.45 -28.53
CA VAL A 102 -1.92 3.03 -27.65
C VAL A 102 -3.21 3.27 -28.40
N ARG A 103 -3.96 2.20 -28.66
CA ARG A 103 -5.33 2.27 -29.14
C ARG A 103 -6.20 1.49 -28.19
N VAL A 104 -7.28 2.09 -27.73
CA VAL A 104 -8.24 1.48 -26.79
C VAL A 104 -9.62 1.53 -27.42
N ASP A 105 -10.25 0.38 -27.52
CA ASP A 105 -11.63 0.22 -27.95
C ASP A 105 -12.44 -0.20 -26.71
N GLY A 106 -13.52 0.53 -26.38
CA GLY A 106 -14.33 0.33 -25.17
C GLY A 106 -14.08 1.38 -24.09
N ASP A 107 -14.08 0.98 -22.81
CA ASP A 107 -13.95 1.92 -21.69
C ASP A 107 -12.49 2.39 -21.48
N THR A 108 -12.17 3.53 -22.05
CA THR A 108 -10.83 4.17 -21.96
C THR A 108 -10.47 4.56 -20.51
N ASN A 109 -11.45 4.93 -19.69
CA ASN A 109 -11.18 5.32 -18.31
C ASN A 109 -10.83 4.11 -17.45
N LYS A 110 -11.50 2.99 -17.66
CA LYS A 110 -11.12 1.72 -17.00
C LYS A 110 -9.72 1.29 -17.41
N PHE A 111 -9.39 1.31 -18.71
CA PHE A 111 -8.02 1.06 -19.18
C PHE A 111 -6.99 1.96 -18.50
N ARG A 112 -7.29 3.27 -18.39
CA ARG A 112 -6.40 4.21 -17.69
C ARG A 112 -6.28 3.90 -16.21
N SER A 113 -7.35 3.48 -15.54
CA SER A 113 -7.28 3.12 -14.13
C SER A 113 -6.47 1.84 -13.87
N ASP A 114 -6.46 0.91 -14.82
CA ASP A 114 -5.73 -0.35 -14.71
C ASP A 114 -4.25 -0.20 -15.05
N LEU A 115 -3.91 0.56 -16.08
CA LEU A 115 -2.57 0.58 -16.67
C LEU A 115 -1.98 1.99 -16.84
N ASN A 116 -2.81 2.96 -17.15
CA ASN A 116 -2.46 4.36 -17.40
C ASN A 116 -1.32 4.54 -18.44
N TYR A 117 -1.22 3.65 -19.43
CA TYR A 117 -0.26 3.82 -20.52
C TYR A 117 -0.71 4.88 -21.50
N HIS A 118 0.24 5.71 -21.94
CA HIS A 118 0.04 6.73 -22.98
C HIS A 118 0.88 6.42 -24.21
N ALA A 119 0.43 6.87 -25.38
CA ALA A 119 1.24 6.83 -26.59
C ALA A 119 2.42 7.81 -26.47
N GLY A 120 3.53 7.52 -27.14
CA GLY A 120 4.66 8.42 -27.26
C GLY A 120 6.01 7.80 -26.91
N ALA A 121 7.02 8.66 -26.93
CA ALA A 121 8.41 8.31 -26.68
C ALA A 121 8.66 7.95 -25.20
N ARG A 122 9.59 7.02 -24.98
CA ARG A 122 9.96 6.55 -23.66
C ARG A 122 11.35 5.96 -23.57
N LEU A 123 11.89 6.01 -22.37
CA LEU A 123 13.05 5.24 -21.97
C LEU A 123 12.56 3.91 -21.39
N PHE A 124 12.70 2.82 -22.14
CA PHE A 124 12.28 1.49 -21.66
C PHE A 124 13.20 0.99 -20.57
N ASP A 125 14.52 1.11 -20.79
CA ASP A 125 15.53 0.64 -19.85
C ASP A 125 16.86 1.34 -20.13
N SER A 126 17.63 1.59 -19.08
CA SER A 126 19.02 2.02 -19.20
C SER A 126 19.86 1.52 -18.04
N SER A 127 21.10 1.18 -18.33
CA SER A 127 22.11 0.83 -17.37
C SER A 127 23.44 1.39 -17.82
N PHE A 128 24.11 2.15 -17.00
CA PHE A 128 25.45 2.66 -17.22
C PHE A 128 26.31 2.23 -16.05
N LEU A 129 27.32 1.39 -16.32
CA LEU A 129 28.28 0.90 -15.34
C LEU A 129 29.69 1.33 -15.75
N MET A 130 30.37 2.00 -14.86
CA MET A 130 31.76 2.32 -14.94
C MET A 130 32.49 1.70 -13.75
N LYS A 131 33.47 0.85 -14.01
CA LYS A 131 34.19 0.11 -12.97
C LYS A 131 35.70 0.34 -13.12
N SER A 132 36.38 0.64 -12.01
CA SER A 132 37.83 0.84 -12.02
C SER A 132 38.55 -0.47 -12.31
N LYS A 133 39.68 -0.38 -13.02
CA LYS A 133 40.61 -1.47 -13.22
C LYS A 133 41.53 -1.55 -11.99
N ASP A 134 41.61 -2.73 -11.41
CA ASP A 134 42.48 -3.04 -10.27
C ASP A 134 42.30 -2.14 -9.04
N GLY A 135 41.10 -1.57 -8.84
CA GLY A 135 40.83 -0.65 -7.73
C GLY A 135 41.63 0.66 -7.76
N LYS A 136 42.10 1.06 -8.94
CA LYS A 136 42.86 2.30 -9.17
C LYS A 136 42.01 3.48 -9.63
N GLY A 137 40.71 3.43 -9.38
CA GLY A 137 39.82 4.56 -9.62
C GLY A 137 40.11 5.70 -8.65
N GLY A 138 40.28 6.92 -9.14
CA GLY A 138 40.60 8.07 -8.27
C GLY A 138 39.42 8.46 -7.40
N LEU A 139 38.29 8.87 -8.01
CA LEU A 139 37.10 9.31 -7.29
C LEU A 139 36.20 8.15 -6.87
N PHE A 140 36.03 7.12 -7.69
CA PHE A 140 35.20 5.95 -7.41
C PHE A 140 35.77 4.69 -8.07
N ASP A 141 35.45 3.53 -7.52
CA ASP A 141 35.74 2.24 -8.11
C ASP A 141 34.55 1.69 -8.91
N THR A 142 33.34 2.03 -8.49
CA THR A 142 32.12 1.67 -9.18
C THR A 142 31.19 2.87 -9.29
N PHE A 143 30.69 3.12 -10.49
CA PHE A 143 29.62 4.06 -10.76
C PHE A 143 28.56 3.35 -11.59
N LEU A 144 27.38 3.16 -11.02
CA LEU A 144 26.24 2.50 -11.66
C LEU A 144 25.03 3.42 -11.64
N VAL A 145 24.44 3.63 -12.81
CA VAL A 145 23.12 4.28 -12.92
C VAL A 145 22.21 3.35 -13.71
N THR A 146 21.03 3.09 -13.20
CA THR A 146 19.98 2.39 -13.93
C THR A 146 18.71 3.22 -13.94
N SER A 147 17.97 3.24 -15.03
CA SER A 147 16.67 3.91 -15.08
C SER A 147 15.73 3.24 -16.07
N SER A 148 14.43 3.33 -15.83
CA SER A 148 13.39 2.78 -16.69
C SER A 148 12.06 3.51 -16.51
N GLY A 149 11.17 3.39 -17.51
CA GLY A 149 9.80 3.86 -17.46
C GLY A 149 9.62 5.39 -17.48
N PHE A 150 10.64 6.15 -17.90
CA PHE A 150 10.49 7.61 -18.10
C PHE A 150 9.92 7.95 -19.48
N GLY A 151 9.21 9.07 -19.56
CA GLY A 151 8.48 9.50 -20.73
C GLY A 151 6.98 9.26 -20.59
N ALA A 152 6.36 8.64 -21.57
CA ALA A 152 4.91 8.39 -21.61
C ALA A 152 4.43 7.22 -20.73
N ASP A 153 5.30 6.57 -19.95
CA ASP A 153 4.89 5.56 -18.96
C ASP A 153 4.47 6.19 -17.63
N PRO A 154 3.47 5.62 -16.94
CA PRO A 154 3.00 6.14 -15.66
C PRO A 154 4.03 5.98 -14.52
N ASN A 155 4.88 4.97 -14.62
CA ASN A 155 5.83 4.61 -13.58
C ASN A 155 7.25 4.83 -14.08
N GLY A 156 8.03 5.64 -13.35
CA GLY A 156 9.44 5.88 -13.63
C GLY A 156 10.31 5.50 -12.43
N HIS A 157 11.42 4.86 -12.69
CA HIS A 157 12.37 4.44 -11.69
C HIS A 157 13.80 4.78 -12.10
N MET A 158 14.59 5.27 -11.15
CA MET A 158 16.02 5.51 -11.32
C MET A 158 16.76 5.05 -10.06
N ARG A 159 17.92 4.43 -10.25
CA ARG A 159 18.83 4.05 -9.17
C ARG A 159 20.24 4.49 -9.55
N ILE A 160 20.95 5.01 -8.56
CA ILE A 160 22.37 5.39 -8.66
C ILE A 160 23.14 4.71 -7.53
N ASN A 161 24.31 4.17 -7.86
CA ASN A 161 25.25 3.64 -6.89
C ASN A 161 26.65 4.12 -7.27
N ILE A 162 27.30 4.81 -6.34
CA ILE A 162 28.67 5.31 -6.49
C ILE A 162 29.47 4.78 -5.30
N GLU A 163 30.52 4.04 -5.55
CA GLU A 163 31.30 3.43 -4.50
C GLU A 163 32.78 3.64 -4.70
N ASN A 164 33.41 4.19 -3.66
CA ASN A 164 34.81 4.03 -3.39
C ASN A 164 34.95 3.24 -2.09
N PRO A 165 35.32 1.93 -2.16
CA PRO A 165 35.29 1.06 -1.01
C PRO A 165 36.12 1.52 0.18
N LYS A 166 37.10 2.40 -0.03
CA LYS A 166 37.96 2.96 1.01
C LYS A 166 37.28 4.10 1.76
N TRP A 167 36.55 4.96 1.02
CA TRP A 167 36.09 6.22 1.58
C TRP A 167 34.58 6.33 1.73
N TYR A 168 33.82 5.93 0.71
CA TYR A 168 32.37 6.12 0.73
C TYR A 168 31.62 5.18 -0.22
N ARG A 169 30.34 4.99 0.08
CA ARG A 169 29.34 4.39 -0.79
C ARG A 169 28.09 5.26 -0.76
N PHE A 170 27.70 5.75 -1.91
CA PHE A 170 26.44 6.46 -2.10
C PHE A 170 25.45 5.58 -2.87
N GLU A 171 24.27 5.37 -2.32
CA GLU A 171 23.17 4.67 -2.94
C GLU A 171 21.96 5.60 -3.01
N GLY A 172 21.40 5.79 -4.20
CA GLY A 172 20.24 6.61 -4.41
C GLY A 172 19.18 5.89 -5.22
N SER A 173 17.93 6.08 -4.89
CA SER A 173 16.81 5.65 -5.72
C SER A 173 15.74 6.73 -5.81
N TYR A 174 15.11 6.82 -6.96
CA TYR A 174 13.98 7.69 -7.20
C TYR A 174 12.89 6.91 -7.93
N ARG A 175 11.64 7.05 -7.48
CA ARG A 175 10.46 6.42 -8.08
C ARG A 175 9.34 7.43 -8.24
N ARG A 176 8.69 7.39 -9.38
CA ARG A 176 7.51 8.19 -9.68
C ARG A 176 6.40 7.27 -10.13
N PHE A 177 5.21 7.48 -9.58
CA PHE A 177 3.99 6.77 -9.94
C PHE A 177 2.91 7.79 -10.30
N LYS A 178 2.28 7.60 -11.45
CA LYS A 178 1.12 8.37 -11.90
C LYS A 178 -0.06 7.42 -12.01
N TYR A 179 -1.08 7.63 -11.20
CA TYR A 179 -2.29 6.85 -11.24
C TYR A 179 -3.44 7.66 -11.79
N PHE A 180 -4.27 7.03 -12.59
CA PHE A 180 -5.58 7.53 -12.91
C PHE A 180 -6.58 6.77 -12.05
N ARG A 181 -7.31 7.47 -11.20
CA ARG A 181 -8.38 6.91 -10.38
C ARG A 181 -9.66 7.03 -11.15
N TYR A 182 -10.40 5.93 -11.27
CA TYR A 182 -11.70 5.89 -11.89
C TYR A 182 -12.65 5.19 -10.95
N LEU A 183 -13.48 5.95 -10.28
CA LEU A 183 -14.28 5.53 -9.14
C LEU A 183 -15.76 5.78 -9.43
N ASN A 184 -16.60 4.89 -8.92
CA ASN A 184 -18.03 5.07 -8.85
C ASN A 184 -18.39 5.49 -7.41
N ASN A 185 -18.55 6.79 -7.19
CA ASN A 185 -18.92 7.35 -5.91
C ASN A 185 -20.39 7.78 -5.92
N ILE A 186 -21.29 6.88 -6.29
CA ILE A 186 -22.72 7.12 -6.15
C ILE A 186 -23.07 7.18 -4.68
N VAL A 187 -23.32 8.39 -4.22
CA VAL A 187 -23.52 8.71 -2.81
C VAL A 187 -24.88 8.23 -2.32
N ASN A 188 -25.89 8.16 -3.19
CA ASN A 188 -27.21 7.68 -2.85
C ASN A 188 -27.72 6.71 -3.93
N PRO A 189 -27.67 5.40 -3.69
CA PRO A 189 -28.14 4.39 -4.65
C PRO A 189 -29.64 4.53 -4.98
N ASN A 190 -30.45 5.02 -4.06
CA ASN A 190 -31.88 5.23 -4.28
C ASN A 190 -32.18 6.29 -5.35
N TRP A 191 -31.23 7.11 -5.65
CA TRP A 191 -31.27 8.11 -6.69
C TRP A 191 -31.45 7.58 -8.10
N LEU A 192 -30.85 6.43 -8.39
CA LEU A 192 -30.95 5.74 -9.67
C LEU A 192 -32.32 5.07 -9.88
N PHE A 193 -33.06 4.84 -8.81
CA PHE A 193 -34.31 4.06 -8.84
C PHE A 193 -35.57 4.93 -8.79
N THR A 194 -35.46 6.22 -8.50
CA THR A 194 -36.63 7.08 -8.31
C THR A 194 -37.13 7.78 -9.59
N GLY A 195 -36.52 7.50 -10.75
CA GLY A 195 -36.96 8.04 -12.04
C GLY A 195 -36.80 9.57 -12.21
N PHE A 196 -36.16 10.26 -11.28
CA PHE A 196 -35.93 11.69 -11.40
C PHE A 196 -34.76 12.01 -12.34
N PRO A 197 -34.92 13.01 -13.23
CA PRO A 197 -33.84 13.40 -14.12
C PRO A 197 -32.67 13.98 -13.30
N VAL A 198 -31.49 13.44 -13.53
CA VAL A 198 -30.24 13.96 -12.94
C VAL A 198 -29.93 15.30 -13.63
N PRO A 199 -29.76 16.40 -12.88
CA PRO A 199 -29.35 17.66 -13.48
C PRO A 199 -28.04 17.53 -14.26
N PRO A 200 -27.89 18.18 -15.42
CA PRO A 200 -26.78 17.97 -16.34
C PRO A 200 -25.41 18.38 -15.77
N ASN A 201 -25.38 19.18 -14.72
CA ASN A 201 -24.16 19.65 -14.06
C ASN A 201 -23.74 18.81 -12.85
N ARG A 202 -24.34 17.62 -12.63
CA ARG A 202 -23.97 16.73 -11.55
C ARG A 202 -22.92 15.73 -11.95
N VAL A 203 -21.91 15.58 -11.09
CA VAL A 203 -20.98 14.47 -11.13
C VAL A 203 -21.62 13.28 -10.41
N THR A 204 -22.48 12.55 -11.11
CA THR A 204 -23.07 11.31 -10.61
C THR A 204 -22.46 10.11 -11.34
N GLY A 205 -22.15 9.06 -10.61
CA GLY A 205 -21.58 7.84 -11.16
C GLY A 205 -20.05 7.90 -11.27
N TYR A 206 -19.53 7.34 -12.36
CA TYR A 206 -18.08 7.21 -12.56
C TYR A 206 -17.42 8.56 -12.86
N HIS A 207 -16.32 8.81 -12.17
CA HIS A 207 -15.47 9.97 -12.41
C HIS A 207 -14.01 9.62 -12.23
N GLY A 208 -13.14 10.36 -12.93
CA GLY A 208 -11.72 10.06 -12.98
C GLY A 208 -10.84 11.27 -12.69
N TYR A 209 -9.70 11.02 -12.06
CA TYR A 209 -8.69 12.03 -11.77
C TYR A 209 -7.27 11.43 -11.70
N ASN A 210 -6.28 12.26 -11.96
CA ASN A 210 -4.88 11.84 -11.91
C ASN A 210 -4.28 12.17 -10.54
N THR A 211 -3.52 11.21 -10.01
CA THR A 211 -2.68 11.40 -8.82
C THR A 211 -1.23 11.08 -9.14
N GLN A 212 -0.30 11.71 -8.45
CA GLN A 212 1.12 11.46 -8.60
C GLN A 212 1.79 11.28 -7.25
N THR A 213 2.58 10.22 -7.12
CA THR A 213 3.42 9.97 -5.96
C THR A 213 4.87 9.87 -6.39
N GLN A 214 5.76 10.47 -5.62
CA GLN A 214 7.21 10.49 -5.85
C GLN A 214 7.91 10.10 -4.55
N PHE A 215 8.89 9.19 -4.67
CA PHE A 215 9.73 8.76 -3.56
C PHE A 215 11.19 8.89 -3.96
N GLY A 216 11.98 9.49 -3.10
CA GLY A 216 13.43 9.44 -3.14
C GLY A 216 13.96 8.69 -1.93
N ASP A 217 15.10 8.05 -2.08
CA ASP A 217 15.84 7.42 -0.98
C ASP A 217 17.34 7.49 -1.32
N PHE A 218 18.09 8.20 -0.49
CA PHE A 218 19.50 8.52 -0.71
C PHE A 218 20.27 8.26 0.56
N ASP A 219 21.24 7.35 0.52
CA ASP A 219 22.10 6.99 1.62
C ASP A 219 23.57 7.13 1.24
N LEU A 220 24.33 7.80 2.09
CA LEU A 220 25.78 7.91 2.03
C LEU A 220 26.38 7.16 3.21
N THR A 221 27.12 6.09 2.93
CA THR A 221 27.93 5.38 3.93
C THR A 221 29.37 5.83 3.82
N ILE A 222 29.94 6.28 4.91
CA ILE A 222 31.35 6.70 5.04
C ILE A 222 32.15 5.53 5.64
N LEU A 223 33.32 5.26 5.10
CA LEU A 223 34.21 4.14 5.46
C LEU A 223 33.55 2.76 5.30
N PRO A 224 32.96 2.42 4.15
CA PRO A 224 32.09 1.23 4.00
C PRO A 224 32.79 -0.11 4.25
N LYS A 225 34.10 -0.20 4.15
CA LYS A 225 34.89 -1.41 4.44
C LYS A 225 35.47 -1.45 5.87
N ASN A 226 35.30 -0.37 6.65
CA ASN A 226 35.78 -0.39 8.03
C ASN A 226 34.88 -1.26 8.89
N GLU A 227 35.42 -2.29 9.51
CA GLU A 227 34.64 -3.19 10.37
C GLU A 227 34.42 -2.61 11.77
N THR A 228 35.31 -1.71 12.23
CA THR A 228 35.25 -1.12 13.57
C THR A 228 34.11 -0.12 13.67
N ILE A 229 33.99 0.78 12.68
CA ILE A 229 32.93 1.79 12.66
C ILE A 229 32.68 2.30 11.23
N ARG A 230 31.42 2.43 10.87
CA ARG A 230 30.92 3.06 9.64
C ARG A 230 29.89 4.10 10.01
N PHE A 231 29.80 5.16 9.23
CA PHE A 231 28.79 6.19 9.42
C PHE A 231 27.84 6.21 8.21
N THR A 232 26.56 6.46 8.46
CA THR A 232 25.55 6.60 7.43
C THR A 232 24.80 7.92 7.59
N VAL A 233 24.60 8.62 6.48
CA VAL A 233 23.73 9.80 6.40
C VAL A 233 22.70 9.52 5.32
N GLY A 234 21.43 9.67 5.63
CA GLY A 234 20.34 9.37 4.71
C GLY A 234 19.34 10.52 4.55
N TYR A 235 18.72 10.59 3.37
CA TYR A 235 17.63 11.51 3.07
C TYR A 235 16.57 10.86 2.19
N SER A 236 15.31 10.88 2.64
CA SER A 236 14.19 10.33 1.87
C SER A 236 13.06 11.35 1.75
N PRO A 237 12.95 12.04 0.60
CA PRO A 237 11.81 12.87 0.28
C PRO A 237 10.65 12.04 -0.25
N GLU A 238 9.45 12.36 0.19
CA GLU A 238 8.20 11.84 -0.32
C GLU A 238 7.27 12.98 -0.70
N ARG A 239 6.57 12.85 -1.84
CA ARG A 239 5.59 13.83 -2.32
C ARG A 239 4.40 13.11 -2.94
N TYR A 240 3.22 13.56 -2.56
CA TYR A 240 1.97 13.19 -3.18
C TYR A 240 1.24 14.45 -3.65
N SER A 241 0.58 14.37 -4.79
CA SER A 241 -0.32 15.42 -5.28
C SER A 241 -1.43 14.81 -6.13
N GLY A 242 -2.61 15.38 -6.02
CA GLY A 242 -3.75 15.00 -6.85
C GLY A 242 -5.08 15.34 -6.18
N PRO A 243 -6.15 15.40 -6.96
CA PRO A 243 -7.48 15.53 -6.42
C PRO A 243 -7.96 14.21 -5.81
N PHE A 244 -8.91 14.30 -4.90
CA PHE A 244 -9.69 13.18 -4.40
C PHE A 244 -11.12 13.63 -4.11
N PHE A 245 -12.03 12.66 -3.95
CA PHE A 245 -13.42 12.96 -3.61
C PHE A 245 -13.66 12.72 -2.13
N SER A 246 -14.41 13.61 -1.53
CA SER A 246 -14.95 13.51 -0.21
C SER A 246 -16.42 13.88 -0.24
N THR A 247 -17.10 13.77 0.87
CA THR A 247 -18.47 14.21 1.03
C THR A 247 -18.58 15.13 2.23
N TYR A 248 -19.55 16.04 2.18
CA TYR A 248 -20.06 16.76 3.32
C TYR A 248 -21.46 16.27 3.62
N HIS A 249 -21.71 15.89 4.85
CA HIS A 249 -22.99 15.38 5.29
C HIS A 249 -23.59 16.27 6.35
N ILE A 250 -24.81 16.73 6.14
CA ILE A 250 -25.58 17.53 7.09
C ILE A 250 -27.04 17.07 7.12
N GLY A 251 -27.50 16.54 8.24
CA GLY A 251 -28.81 15.95 8.36
C GLY A 251 -29.02 14.81 7.37
N GLY A 252 -30.10 14.84 6.59
CA GLY A 252 -30.37 13.90 5.51
C GLY A 252 -29.70 14.23 4.17
N ASN A 253 -28.84 15.24 4.12
CA ASN A 253 -28.21 15.73 2.88
C ASN A 253 -26.76 15.31 2.80
N GLU A 254 -26.34 14.90 1.64
CA GLU A 254 -24.97 14.51 1.32
C GLU A 254 -24.50 15.24 0.07
N PHE A 255 -23.36 15.92 0.19
CA PHE A 255 -22.78 16.75 -0.86
C PHE A 255 -21.41 16.23 -1.22
N GLN A 256 -21.16 16.06 -2.51
CA GLN A 256 -19.83 15.68 -3.00
C GLN A 256 -18.86 16.86 -3.00
N LEU A 257 -17.65 16.63 -2.53
CA LEU A 257 -16.55 17.59 -2.54
C LEU A 257 -15.42 17.09 -3.42
N LEU A 258 -15.05 17.86 -4.41
CA LEU A 258 -13.83 17.65 -5.18
C LEU A 258 -12.68 18.37 -4.48
N SER A 259 -11.66 17.66 -4.18
CA SER A 259 -10.58 18.06 -3.28
C SER A 259 -9.21 18.02 -3.92
N GLN A 260 -8.26 18.80 -3.39
CA GLN A 260 -6.85 18.74 -3.73
C GLN A 260 -6.03 18.34 -2.50
N ALA A 261 -5.18 17.34 -2.62
CA ALA A 261 -4.24 16.98 -1.57
C ALA A 261 -2.80 17.20 -2.03
N ARG A 262 -1.98 17.69 -1.13
CA ARG A 262 -0.54 17.86 -1.31
C ARG A 262 0.18 17.42 -0.05
N THR A 263 0.69 16.19 -0.07
CA THR A 263 1.50 15.68 1.02
C THR A 263 2.98 15.80 0.68
N ARG A 264 3.76 16.23 1.64
CA ARG A 264 5.23 16.25 1.57
C ARG A 264 5.80 15.71 2.87
N ALA A 265 6.76 14.82 2.75
CA ALA A 265 7.55 14.38 3.88
C ALA A 265 9.04 14.41 3.51
N ASN A 266 9.87 14.76 4.48
CA ASN A 266 11.30 14.70 4.38
C ASN A 266 11.82 13.96 5.60
N ASP A 267 12.58 12.90 5.37
CA ASP A 267 13.17 12.05 6.39
C ASP A 267 14.68 12.17 6.30
N PHE A 268 15.32 12.64 7.35
CA PHE A 268 16.76 12.74 7.50
C PHE A 268 17.24 11.71 8.51
N ARG A 269 18.31 11.00 8.20
CA ARG A 269 18.86 9.92 9.02
C ARG A 269 20.34 10.12 9.22
N ILE A 270 20.80 9.87 10.45
CA ILE A 270 22.21 9.79 10.80
C ILE A 270 22.42 8.51 11.58
N GLY A 271 23.38 7.71 11.19
CA GLY A 271 23.64 6.44 11.84
C GLY A 271 25.11 6.09 11.89
N ALA A 272 25.39 5.12 12.72
CA ALA A 272 26.70 4.47 12.78
C ALA A 272 26.49 2.98 13.08
N ASP A 273 27.33 2.15 12.51
CA ASP A 273 27.38 0.73 12.80
C ASP A 273 28.82 0.21 12.83
N GLY A 274 29.04 -0.87 13.54
CA GLY A 274 30.39 -1.41 13.65
C GLY A 274 30.50 -2.54 14.65
N LYS A 275 31.75 -2.84 15.05
CA LYS A 275 32.11 -3.87 16.02
C LYS A 275 32.82 -3.29 17.22
N LEU A 276 32.40 -3.70 18.43
CA LEU A 276 33.07 -3.43 19.69
C LEU A 276 33.39 -4.77 20.38
N GLY A 277 34.61 -5.27 20.17
CA GLY A 277 34.99 -6.59 20.58
C GLY A 277 34.12 -7.67 19.88
N PRO A 278 33.41 -8.54 20.61
CA PRO A 278 32.52 -9.56 20.04
C PRO A 278 31.14 -9.02 19.64
N ILE A 279 30.85 -7.73 19.91
CA ILE A 279 29.52 -7.16 19.73
C ILE A 279 29.46 -6.41 18.40
N ASP A 280 28.59 -6.85 17.50
CA ASP A 280 28.14 -6.06 16.35
C ASP A 280 27.01 -5.15 16.79
N TRP A 281 27.09 -3.86 16.45
CA TRP A 281 26.09 -2.88 16.83
C TRP A 281 25.71 -1.95 15.69
N THR A 282 24.48 -1.43 15.75
CA THR A 282 23.97 -0.43 14.81
C THR A 282 23.16 0.60 15.58
N PHE A 283 23.43 1.87 15.33
CA PHE A 283 22.67 3.01 15.85
C PHE A 283 22.16 3.85 14.68
N LEU A 284 20.91 4.30 14.76
CA LEU A 284 20.31 5.20 13.77
C LEU A 284 19.40 6.20 14.49
N GLN A 285 19.59 7.48 14.19
CA GLN A 285 18.69 8.57 14.56
C GLN A 285 18.06 9.14 13.31
N GLY A 286 16.73 9.27 13.31
CA GLY A 286 15.98 9.83 12.20
C GLY A 286 15.07 10.98 12.62
N PHE A 287 14.85 11.90 11.68
CA PHE A 287 14.05 13.11 11.83
C PHE A 287 13.16 13.26 10.60
N ARG A 288 11.89 12.86 10.72
CA ARG A 288 10.90 13.03 9.65
C ARG A 288 10.06 14.26 9.94
N ARG A 289 9.91 15.13 8.95
CA ARG A 289 9.00 16.27 8.97
C ARG A 289 8.00 16.08 7.83
N PHE A 290 6.73 16.22 8.14
CA PHE A 290 5.68 16.08 7.14
C PHE A 290 4.70 17.25 7.17
N ARG A 291 4.12 17.47 6.01
CA ARG A 291 3.08 18.45 5.78
C ARG A 291 2.04 17.84 4.86
N ASP A 292 0.79 17.94 5.27
CA ASP A 292 -0.36 17.62 4.44
C ASP A 292 -1.25 18.85 4.33
N ASP A 293 -1.57 19.23 3.12
CA ASP A 293 -2.44 20.36 2.84
C ASP A 293 -3.66 19.83 2.10
N GLY A 294 -4.69 19.58 2.85
CA GLY A 294 -5.98 19.28 2.35
C GLY A 294 -6.84 20.55 2.15
N PHE A 295 -7.74 20.65 1.10
CA PHE A 295 -8.44 21.89 0.79
C PHE A 295 -9.63 21.74 -0.18
N ALA A 296 -10.87 22.16 0.03
CA ALA A 296 -12.04 22.20 -0.85
C ALA A 296 -12.67 23.59 -0.94
N ASP A 297 -13.09 23.98 -2.13
CA ASP A 297 -13.85 25.19 -2.34
C ASP A 297 -14.85 24.95 -3.46
N SER A 298 -16.06 25.31 -3.26
CA SER A 298 -17.08 25.16 -4.27
C SER A 298 -18.17 26.21 -4.12
N ALA A 299 -18.45 26.84 -5.22
CA ALA A 299 -19.37 27.97 -5.26
C ALA A 299 -20.85 27.58 -5.34
N ALA A 300 -21.21 26.37 -5.69
CA ALA A 300 -22.59 25.91 -5.67
C ALA A 300 -22.69 24.40 -5.71
N PHE A 301 -23.25 23.80 -4.68
CA PHE A 301 -23.64 22.41 -4.66
C PHE A 301 -25.15 22.29 -4.84
N ILE A 302 -25.56 21.38 -5.72
CA ILE A 302 -26.94 20.96 -5.80
C ILE A 302 -27.06 19.72 -4.92
N ASN A 303 -28.03 19.76 -4.01
CA ASN A 303 -28.33 18.59 -3.20
C ASN A 303 -28.67 17.39 -4.09
N PRO A 304 -28.04 16.25 -3.83
CA PRO A 304 -28.36 15.03 -4.54
C PRO A 304 -29.73 14.46 -4.24
N SER A 305 -30.35 14.69 -3.16
CA SER A 305 -31.67 14.15 -2.87
C SER A 305 -32.78 14.84 -3.69
N PRO A 306 -33.61 14.10 -4.44
CA PRO A 306 -34.70 14.70 -5.20
C PRO A 306 -35.78 15.33 -4.33
N THR A 307 -35.89 14.91 -3.08
CA THR A 307 -36.88 15.45 -2.11
C THR A 307 -36.36 16.63 -1.30
N ASN A 308 -35.04 16.90 -1.37
CA ASN A 308 -34.41 17.95 -0.59
C ASN A 308 -33.86 19.03 -1.51
N ILE A 309 -34.31 20.24 -1.28
CA ILE A 309 -33.97 21.43 -2.03
C ILE A 309 -32.78 22.21 -1.48
N ALA A 310 -32.12 21.69 -0.42
CA ALA A 310 -30.98 22.34 0.19
C ALA A 310 -29.81 22.52 -0.78
N ARG A 311 -29.19 23.68 -0.73
CA ARG A 311 -28.07 24.05 -1.62
C ARG A 311 -27.05 24.87 -0.86
N PHE A 312 -25.75 24.61 -1.14
CA PHE A 312 -24.72 25.58 -0.80
C PHE A 312 -24.66 26.69 -1.84
N THR A 313 -24.50 27.92 -1.42
CA THR A 313 -24.13 29.05 -2.25
C THR A 313 -22.64 29.33 -2.21
N SER A 314 -22.00 28.98 -1.11
CA SER A 314 -20.53 28.91 -1.00
C SER A 314 -20.11 27.80 -0.04
N TYR A 315 -18.95 27.26 -0.28
CA TYR A 315 -18.35 26.26 0.61
C TYR A 315 -16.82 26.30 0.51
N LEU A 316 -16.16 26.41 1.63
CA LEU A 316 -14.71 26.37 1.78
C LEU A 316 -14.33 25.47 2.93
N ARG A 317 -13.48 24.50 2.69
CA ARG A 317 -12.83 23.68 3.74
C ARG A 317 -11.32 23.76 3.60
N SER A 318 -10.60 23.83 4.69
CA SER A 318 -9.14 23.78 4.73
C SER A 318 -8.69 22.96 5.92
N GLU A 319 -7.73 22.05 5.69
CA GLU A 319 -7.29 21.08 6.69
C GLU A 319 -5.77 20.90 6.65
N PRO A 320 -5.02 21.98 6.92
CA PRO A 320 -3.57 21.90 6.97
C PRO A 320 -3.10 21.09 8.16
N THR A 321 -2.34 20.04 7.91
CA THR A 321 -1.68 19.22 8.92
C THR A 321 -0.17 19.38 8.84
N ARG A 322 0.48 19.55 9.97
CA ARG A 322 1.93 19.63 10.13
C ARG A 322 2.36 18.66 11.20
N GLY A 323 3.43 17.94 10.97
CA GLY A 323 3.90 17.00 11.97
C GLY A 323 5.36 16.61 11.83
N SER A 324 5.80 15.92 12.86
CA SER A 324 7.14 15.37 12.93
C SER A 324 7.15 13.97 13.52
N VAL A 325 8.13 13.18 13.13
CA VAL A 325 8.47 11.92 13.78
C VAL A 325 9.96 11.90 14.01
N ASP A 326 10.34 11.92 15.27
CA ASP A 326 11.72 11.73 15.67
C ASP A 326 11.87 10.28 16.15
N TYR A 327 12.87 9.54 15.64
CA TYR A 327 13.00 8.12 15.96
C TYR A 327 14.47 7.72 16.14
N THR A 328 14.67 6.85 17.12
CA THR A 328 15.96 6.23 17.42
C THR A 328 15.85 4.74 17.28
N ARG A 329 16.82 4.12 16.62
CA ARG A 329 16.95 2.67 16.52
C ARG A 329 18.33 2.26 16.98
N PHE A 330 18.36 1.31 17.89
CA PHE A 330 19.58 0.62 18.29
C PHE A 330 19.40 -0.88 18.12
N SER A 331 20.41 -1.56 17.63
CA SER A 331 20.45 -3.01 17.58
C SER A 331 21.84 -3.54 17.90
N MET A 332 21.89 -4.70 18.52
CA MET A 332 23.13 -5.39 18.85
C MET A 332 23.01 -6.89 18.56
N HIS A 333 24.14 -7.49 18.25
CA HIS A 333 24.31 -8.94 18.11
C HIS A 333 25.65 -9.37 18.68
N THR A 334 25.68 -10.49 19.37
CA THR A 334 26.94 -11.08 19.85
C THR A 334 26.82 -12.58 19.95
N LEU A 335 27.91 -13.26 19.66
CA LEU A 335 28.04 -14.70 19.81
C LEU A 335 29.07 -15.02 20.94
N VAL A 336 28.56 -15.40 22.11
CA VAL A 336 29.37 -15.71 23.28
C VAL A 336 29.77 -17.20 23.27
N ALA A 337 31.07 -17.46 23.51
CA ALA A 337 31.62 -18.81 23.55
C ALA A 337 31.26 -19.70 22.36
N LYS A 338 30.93 -19.12 21.18
CA LYS A 338 30.47 -19.81 19.95
C LYS A 338 29.20 -20.66 20.13
N LYS A 339 28.48 -20.51 21.23
CA LYS A 339 27.29 -21.30 21.58
C LYS A 339 26.08 -20.49 21.93
N LEU A 340 26.26 -19.29 22.45
CA LEU A 340 25.17 -18.44 22.88
C LEU A 340 25.09 -17.20 21.95
N ASP A 341 24.10 -17.20 21.07
CA ASP A 341 23.81 -16.10 20.18
C ASP A 341 22.79 -15.17 20.87
N ILE A 342 23.14 -13.91 21.04
CA ILE A 342 22.31 -12.90 21.70
C ILE A 342 22.06 -11.78 20.72
N THR A 343 20.81 -11.46 20.49
CA THR A 343 20.34 -10.34 19.67
C THR A 343 19.50 -9.39 20.51
N GLY A 344 19.67 -8.11 20.29
CA GLY A 344 18.83 -7.08 20.92
C GLY A 344 18.51 -5.98 19.94
N ARG A 345 17.28 -5.47 20.01
CA ARG A 345 16.86 -4.32 19.23
C ARG A 345 15.90 -3.47 20.05
N ILE A 346 16.06 -2.17 19.99
CA ILE A 346 15.11 -1.18 20.48
C ILE A 346 14.85 -0.14 19.40
N VAL A 347 13.62 0.24 19.24
CA VAL A 347 13.17 1.34 18.41
C VAL A 347 12.26 2.22 19.24
N HIS A 348 12.66 3.47 19.43
CA HIS A 348 11.80 4.47 20.04
C HIS A 348 11.46 5.54 19.02
N SER A 349 10.20 5.96 18.96
CA SER A 349 9.77 7.07 18.11
C SER A 349 8.76 7.94 18.84
N SER A 350 8.77 9.24 18.54
CA SER A 350 7.75 10.17 19.00
C SER A 350 7.21 10.92 17.79
N ALA A 351 5.97 10.63 17.45
CA ALA A 351 5.25 11.34 16.41
C ALA A 351 4.42 12.46 17.02
N THR A 352 4.41 13.62 16.39
CA THR A 352 3.51 14.74 16.72
C THR A 352 2.83 15.23 15.48
N SER A 353 1.55 15.60 15.61
CA SER A 353 0.74 16.15 14.51
C SER A 353 -0.10 17.28 15.04
N ASN A 354 -0.14 18.40 14.31
CA ASN A 354 -1.02 19.52 14.56
C ASN A 354 -1.82 19.77 13.30
N SER A 355 -3.13 19.85 13.41
CA SER A 355 -4.02 20.18 12.30
C SER A 355 -5.06 21.22 12.70
N ILE A 356 -5.60 21.89 11.72
CA ILE A 356 -6.74 22.80 11.89
C ILE A 356 -7.78 22.39 10.86
N PHE A 357 -8.91 21.90 11.34
CA PHE A 357 -10.07 21.72 10.48
C PHE A 357 -10.84 23.04 10.43
N PHE A 358 -10.97 23.59 9.26
CA PHE A 358 -11.63 24.87 9.01
C PHE A 358 -12.68 24.72 7.92
N GLU A 359 -13.91 25.15 8.19
CA GLU A 359 -14.96 25.22 7.19
C GLU A 359 -15.69 26.55 7.26
N ASN A 360 -16.04 27.09 6.09
CA ASN A 360 -17.00 28.17 5.92
C ASN A 360 -18.02 27.78 4.86
N MET A 361 -19.29 28.02 5.15
CA MET A 361 -20.39 27.71 4.24
C MET A 361 -21.53 28.68 4.32
N THR A 362 -22.20 28.91 3.18
CA THR A 362 -23.49 29.55 3.10
C THR A 362 -24.40 28.71 2.22
N GLY A 363 -25.74 28.92 2.34
CA GLY A 363 -26.65 28.10 1.54
C GLY A 363 -28.12 28.39 1.82
N THR A 364 -28.99 27.60 1.21
CA THR A 364 -30.45 27.75 1.33
C THR A 364 -31.13 26.40 1.54
N ASN A 365 -32.28 26.45 2.17
CA ASN A 365 -33.21 25.32 2.33
C ASN A 365 -32.65 24.11 3.05
N PHE A 366 -31.87 24.32 4.10
CA PHE A 366 -31.38 23.22 4.94
C PHE A 366 -32.51 22.68 5.82
N SER A 367 -32.71 21.37 5.81
CA SER A 367 -33.73 20.69 6.62
C SER A 367 -33.25 20.32 8.02
N THR A 368 -32.00 20.63 8.34
CA THR A 368 -31.37 20.29 9.62
C THR A 368 -31.60 21.32 10.70
N ARG A 369 -31.63 20.85 11.93
CA ARG A 369 -31.58 21.66 13.13
C ARG A 369 -30.21 22.34 13.27
N ILE A 370 -30.12 23.55 12.78
CA ILE A 370 -28.94 24.41 12.92
C ILE A 370 -29.34 25.55 13.83
N GLY A 371 -29.39 25.46 15.05
CA GLY A 371 -29.80 26.52 15.95
C GLY A 371 -29.72 26.09 17.43
N SER A 372 -29.79 27.02 18.34
CA SER A 372 -29.59 26.80 19.78
C SER A 372 -30.85 26.38 20.53
N GLY A 373 -32.02 26.43 19.94
CA GLY A 373 -33.28 26.21 20.62
C GLY A 373 -33.99 24.90 20.27
N SER A 374 -34.60 24.25 21.22
CA SER A 374 -35.41 23.05 21.00
C SER A 374 -36.70 23.29 20.20
N SER A 375 -37.12 24.54 20.07
CA SER A 375 -38.35 24.96 19.39
C SER A 375 -38.14 25.74 18.10
N ALA A 376 -36.94 26.26 17.84
CA ALA A 376 -36.66 27.16 16.76
C ALA A 376 -35.90 26.45 15.60
N GLN A 377 -36.53 25.41 15.03
CA GLN A 377 -36.04 24.90 13.80
C GLN A 377 -36.59 25.75 12.67
N LEU A 378 -35.77 26.64 12.17
CA LEU A 378 -36.09 27.35 10.95
C LEU A 378 -35.94 26.40 9.76
N GLY A 379 -36.95 25.56 9.53
CA GLY A 379 -37.02 24.72 8.34
C GLY A 379 -37.13 25.52 7.04
N PRO A 380 -37.06 24.84 5.89
CA PRO A 380 -37.23 25.51 4.60
C PRO A 380 -38.55 26.28 4.48
N PRO A 381 -38.57 27.41 3.75
CA PRO A 381 -37.42 28.08 3.13
C PRO A 381 -36.58 28.87 4.12
N ASN A 382 -35.29 28.52 4.23
CA ASN A 382 -34.35 29.22 5.09
C ASN A 382 -33.06 29.54 4.35
N VAL A 383 -32.27 30.46 4.93
CA VAL A 383 -30.95 30.85 4.40
C VAL A 383 -29.92 30.58 5.52
N LEU A 384 -28.94 29.74 5.23
CA LEU A 384 -27.73 29.63 6.02
C LEU A 384 -26.81 30.77 5.67
N VAL A 385 -26.82 31.81 6.50
CA VAL A 385 -26.03 33.03 6.29
C VAL A 385 -24.57 32.80 6.62
N LEU A 386 -24.30 32.00 7.68
CA LEU A 386 -22.96 31.62 8.13
C LEU A 386 -23.00 30.25 8.74
N GLY A 387 -22.21 29.36 8.21
CA GLY A 387 -21.78 28.14 8.87
C GLY A 387 -20.26 28.16 8.94
N HIS A 388 -19.71 28.13 10.16
CA HIS A 388 -18.28 28.23 10.38
C HIS A 388 -17.83 27.18 11.41
N TYR A 389 -16.84 26.38 11.04
CA TYR A 389 -16.08 25.51 11.93
C TYR A 389 -14.62 25.93 11.98
N ASN A 390 -14.03 25.93 13.17
CA ASN A 390 -12.60 26.08 13.39
C ASN A 390 -12.19 25.15 14.53
N ILE A 391 -11.55 24.05 14.18
CA ILE A 391 -11.23 22.98 15.11
C ILE A 391 -9.72 22.70 15.07
N PRO A 392 -8.92 23.47 15.85
CA PRO A 392 -7.52 23.11 16.05
C PRO A 392 -7.42 21.80 16.82
N SER A 393 -6.53 20.93 16.38
CA SER A 393 -6.29 19.63 16.98
C SER A 393 -4.82 19.27 17.03
N THR A 394 -4.46 18.50 18.06
CA THR A 394 -3.11 17.99 18.26
C THR A 394 -3.17 16.50 18.53
N ALA A 395 -2.15 15.77 18.06
CA ALA A 395 -1.94 14.38 18.44
C ALA A 395 -0.47 14.11 18.70
N LYS A 396 -0.17 13.33 19.73
CA LYS A 396 1.17 12.87 20.06
C LYS A 396 1.15 11.36 20.24
N ARG A 397 2.16 10.68 19.66
CA ARG A 397 2.31 9.23 19.75
C ARG A 397 3.75 8.84 20.03
N PRO A 398 4.19 8.79 21.29
CA PRO A 398 5.39 8.05 21.67
C PRO A 398 5.14 6.55 21.47
N ASN A 399 6.12 5.86 20.92
CA ASN A 399 6.07 4.42 20.64
C ASN A 399 7.44 3.80 20.88
N THR A 400 7.48 2.74 21.68
CA THR A 400 8.69 1.98 21.95
C THR A 400 8.45 0.52 21.61
N GLN A 401 9.35 -0.02 20.80
CA GLN A 401 9.39 -1.46 20.48
C GLN A 401 10.76 -1.99 20.84
N ALA A 402 10.82 -3.06 21.61
CA ALA A 402 12.05 -3.73 21.97
C ALA A 402 11.93 -5.23 21.79
N ASP A 403 12.98 -5.85 21.27
CA ASP A 403 13.10 -7.28 21.23
C ASP A 403 14.48 -7.72 21.79
N ILE A 404 14.50 -8.78 22.56
CA ILE A 404 15.71 -9.50 22.95
C ILE A 404 15.53 -10.97 22.59
N GLY A 405 16.49 -11.53 21.86
CA GLY A 405 16.53 -12.93 21.47
C GLY A 405 17.78 -13.60 22.00
N VAL A 406 17.63 -14.78 22.55
CA VAL A 406 18.73 -15.62 23.01
C VAL A 406 18.60 -16.98 22.34
N THR A 407 19.62 -17.41 21.61
CA THR A 407 19.67 -18.73 20.98
C THR A 407 20.85 -19.52 21.51
N LEU A 408 20.54 -20.65 22.14
CA LEU A 408 21.54 -21.60 22.57
C LEU A 408 21.79 -22.63 21.46
N LEU A 409 22.99 -22.69 20.94
CA LEU A 409 23.49 -23.76 20.07
C LEU A 409 23.88 -24.95 20.92
N ALA A 410 22.89 -25.71 21.43
CA ALA A 410 23.09 -26.78 22.40
C ALA A 410 24.00 -27.91 21.83
N THR A 411 23.78 -28.24 20.57
CA THR A 411 24.64 -29.11 19.78
C THR A 411 24.70 -28.62 18.32
N ASP A 412 25.53 -29.23 17.49
CA ASP A 412 25.57 -28.97 16.04
C ASP A 412 24.23 -29.26 15.34
N LYS A 413 23.34 -29.99 15.99
CA LYS A 413 22.04 -30.43 15.45
C LYS A 413 20.84 -29.80 16.14
N PHE A 414 21.01 -29.26 17.34
CA PHE A 414 19.91 -28.77 18.14
C PHE A 414 20.15 -27.34 18.62
N ARG A 415 19.18 -26.47 18.32
CA ARG A 415 19.15 -25.07 18.77
C ARG A 415 17.88 -24.83 19.55
N ILE A 416 17.98 -24.04 20.60
CA ILE A 416 16.86 -23.53 21.39
C ILE A 416 16.93 -22.02 21.35
N SER A 417 15.85 -21.37 20.98
CA SER A 417 15.75 -19.92 21.00
C SER A 417 14.58 -19.44 21.83
N ASN A 418 14.77 -18.34 22.50
CA ASN A 418 13.73 -17.60 23.17
C ASN A 418 13.81 -16.16 22.73
N THR A 419 12.68 -15.57 22.33
CA THR A 419 12.57 -14.16 21.94
C THR A 419 11.48 -13.52 22.76
N PHE A 420 11.86 -12.48 23.51
CA PHE A 420 10.92 -11.62 24.22
C PHE A 420 10.79 -10.30 23.49
N ARG A 421 9.55 -9.86 23.28
CA ARG A 421 9.20 -8.60 22.61
C ARG A 421 8.27 -7.77 23.45
N VAL A 422 8.51 -6.48 23.46
CA VAL A 422 7.62 -5.45 24.05
C VAL A 422 7.27 -4.46 22.96
N GLU A 423 6.00 -4.06 22.95
CA GLU A 423 5.49 -2.94 22.15
C GLU A 423 4.63 -2.09 23.08
N ASP A 424 4.96 -0.81 23.21
CA ASP A 424 4.31 0.14 24.11
C ASP A 424 4.13 1.47 23.38
N PHE A 425 2.89 1.95 23.26
CA PHE A 425 2.63 3.27 22.74
C PHE A 425 1.44 3.93 23.44
N THR A 426 1.46 5.25 23.48
CA THR A 426 0.34 6.07 23.86
C THR A 426 -0.04 6.97 22.69
N ILE A 427 -1.33 7.19 22.47
CA ILE A 427 -1.83 8.20 21.55
C ILE A 427 -2.60 9.21 22.37
N ASP A 428 -2.06 10.42 22.50
CA ASP A 428 -2.74 11.53 23.13
C ASP A 428 -3.27 12.47 22.04
N GLY A 429 -4.58 12.53 21.89
CA GLY A 429 -5.27 13.41 20.95
C GLY A 429 -6.13 14.43 21.67
N ALA A 430 -6.08 15.68 21.22
CA ALA A 430 -6.94 16.74 21.73
C ALA A 430 -7.43 17.62 20.58
N ALA A 431 -8.68 18.08 20.68
CA ALA A 431 -9.28 19.02 19.75
C ALA A 431 -10.12 20.06 20.51
N THR A 432 -10.19 21.24 19.96
CA THR A 432 -11.05 22.32 20.50
C THR A 432 -12.02 22.73 19.44
N PHE A 433 -13.31 22.58 19.71
CA PHE A 433 -14.37 22.93 18.78
C PHE A 433 -14.77 24.37 18.97
N ASN A 434 -14.75 25.11 17.85
CA ASN A 434 -15.36 26.41 17.74
C ASN A 434 -16.25 26.38 16.50
N ASP A 435 -17.54 26.60 16.64
CA ASP A 435 -18.47 26.69 15.53
C ASP A 435 -19.50 27.80 15.73
N ILE A 436 -19.92 28.37 14.61
CA ILE A 436 -20.99 29.37 14.56
C ILE A 436 -21.88 29.04 13.37
N PHE A 437 -23.17 28.89 13.64
CA PHE A 437 -24.18 28.71 12.61
C PHE A 437 -25.27 29.77 12.76
N THR A 438 -25.51 30.54 11.71
CA THR A 438 -26.58 31.53 11.64
C THR A 438 -27.52 31.22 10.50
N VAL A 439 -28.78 30.99 10.81
CA VAL A 439 -29.86 30.69 9.85
C VAL A 439 -30.94 31.77 9.94
N THR A 440 -31.46 32.20 8.80
CA THR A 440 -32.56 33.14 8.75
C THR A 440 -33.75 32.59 7.97
N ARG A 441 -34.96 32.99 8.39
CA ARG A 441 -36.20 32.70 7.67
C ARG A 441 -37.13 33.94 7.78
N GLY A 442 -37.30 34.67 6.69
CA GLY A 442 -37.93 35.98 6.74
C GLY A 442 -37.14 36.92 7.64
N THR A 443 -37.78 37.47 8.66
CA THR A 443 -37.16 38.35 9.65
C THR A 443 -36.60 37.59 10.89
N THR A 444 -36.85 36.32 10.98
CA THR A 444 -36.38 35.49 12.13
C THR A 444 -34.95 35.03 11.92
N VAL A 445 -34.11 35.22 12.94
CA VAL A 445 -32.70 34.80 12.93
C VAL A 445 -32.51 33.83 14.07
N ASP A 446 -31.85 32.69 13.81
CA ASP A 446 -31.43 31.75 14.81
C ASP A 446 -29.91 31.54 14.67
N THR A 447 -29.18 31.62 15.79
CA THR A 447 -27.73 31.49 15.84
C THR A 447 -27.34 30.49 16.93
N ARG A 448 -26.53 29.51 16.53
CA ARG A 448 -25.86 28.61 17.49
C ARG A 448 -24.36 28.97 17.47
N THR A 449 -23.79 29.06 18.68
CA THR A 449 -22.35 29.28 18.85
C THR A 449 -21.83 28.31 19.90
N PHE A 450 -20.80 27.54 19.53
CA PHE A 450 -19.98 26.80 20.47
C PHE A 450 -18.56 27.37 20.45
N SER A 451 -18.00 27.63 21.62
CA SER A 451 -16.68 28.21 21.77
C SER A 451 -15.86 27.44 22.78
N ASN A 452 -14.63 27.11 22.43
CA ASN A 452 -13.64 26.48 23.31
C ASN A 452 -14.10 25.15 23.94
N LEU A 453 -14.89 24.35 23.24
CA LEU A 453 -15.32 23.05 23.70
C LEU A 453 -14.22 22.01 23.43
N GLY A 454 -13.43 21.71 24.45
CA GLY A 454 -12.34 20.75 24.39
C GLY A 454 -12.82 19.30 24.46
N VAL A 455 -12.22 18.45 23.66
CA VAL A 455 -12.32 17.00 23.76
C VAL A 455 -10.92 16.41 23.70
N SER A 456 -10.64 15.41 24.51
CA SER A 456 -9.40 14.67 24.46
C SER A 456 -9.64 13.17 24.52
N LYS A 457 -8.84 12.42 23.79
CA LYS A 457 -8.82 10.97 23.83
C LYS A 457 -7.37 10.49 23.97
N THR A 458 -7.15 9.70 25.03
CA THR A 458 -5.87 8.99 25.23
C THR A 458 -6.10 7.51 25.00
N THR A 459 -5.27 6.91 24.17
CA THR A 459 -5.23 5.45 23.97
C THR A 459 -3.85 4.96 24.40
N LYS A 460 -3.80 4.08 25.37
CA LYS A 460 -2.58 3.40 25.83
C LYS A 460 -2.62 1.96 25.37
N TYR A 461 -1.55 1.53 24.73
CA TYR A 461 -1.41 0.17 24.22
C TYR A 461 -0.11 -0.43 24.70
N ARG A 462 -0.17 -1.61 25.27
CA ARG A 462 1.01 -2.37 25.69
C ARG A 462 0.88 -3.84 25.36
N LYS A 463 1.89 -4.38 24.70
CA LYS A 463 1.95 -5.79 24.34
C LYS A 463 3.28 -6.41 24.75
N TYR A 464 3.18 -7.52 25.45
CA TYR A 464 4.32 -8.41 25.73
C TYR A 464 4.14 -9.70 24.96
N GLN A 465 5.21 -10.18 24.35
CA GLN A 465 5.20 -11.45 23.64
C GLN A 465 6.46 -12.23 23.94
N ASN A 466 6.30 -13.49 24.31
CA ASN A 466 7.39 -14.45 24.42
C ASN A 466 7.22 -15.54 23.36
N THR A 467 8.30 -15.90 22.68
CA THR A 467 8.32 -16.98 21.69
C THR A 467 9.48 -17.90 22.01
N PHE A 468 9.14 -19.14 22.32
CA PHE A 468 10.10 -20.23 22.49
C PHE A 468 10.09 -21.10 21.24
N GLU A 469 11.27 -21.45 20.73
CA GLU A 469 11.42 -22.25 19.51
C GLU A 469 12.59 -23.23 19.66
N GLY A 470 12.37 -24.45 19.23
CA GLY A 470 13.39 -25.49 19.11
C GLY A 470 13.57 -25.89 17.65
N ASP A 471 14.80 -25.89 17.17
CA ASP A 471 15.19 -26.39 15.85
C ASP A 471 16.00 -27.69 16.03
N TYR A 472 15.59 -28.75 15.37
CA TYR A 472 16.35 -30.02 15.38
C TYR A 472 16.67 -30.49 13.97
N GLN A 473 17.94 -30.71 13.69
CA GLN A 473 18.45 -31.23 12.43
C GLN A 473 18.80 -32.72 12.56
N PHE A 474 17.86 -33.59 12.17
CA PHE A 474 18.08 -35.06 12.22
C PHE A 474 19.29 -35.49 11.39
N THR A 475 19.31 -34.97 10.14
CA THR A 475 20.39 -35.21 9.19
C THR A 475 20.64 -33.94 8.37
N LYS A 476 21.63 -33.93 7.50
CA LYS A 476 21.85 -32.79 6.54
C LYS A 476 20.64 -32.52 5.62
N ASN A 477 19.73 -33.48 5.52
CA ASN A 477 18.59 -33.43 4.60
C ASN A 477 17.24 -33.24 5.30
N TYR A 478 17.16 -33.44 6.62
CA TYR A 478 15.90 -33.39 7.36
C TYR A 478 16.06 -32.58 8.62
N SER A 479 15.18 -31.58 8.77
CA SER A 479 15.07 -30.75 9.97
C SER A 479 13.64 -30.47 10.31
N MET A 480 13.36 -30.29 11.59
CA MET A 480 12.09 -29.80 12.09
C MET A 480 12.31 -28.62 13.02
N HIS A 481 11.32 -27.78 13.14
CA HIS A 481 11.20 -26.81 14.20
C HIS A 481 9.84 -26.92 14.86
N PHE A 482 9.77 -26.52 16.12
CA PHE A 482 8.56 -26.45 16.90
C PHE A 482 8.67 -25.28 17.86
N GLY A 483 7.55 -24.70 18.22
CA GLY A 483 7.58 -23.58 19.14
C GLY A 483 6.22 -23.24 19.73
N TYR A 484 6.29 -22.41 20.74
CA TYR A 484 5.15 -21.87 21.43
C TYR A 484 5.29 -20.36 21.55
N ARG A 485 4.20 -19.65 21.31
CA ARG A 485 4.12 -18.20 21.45
C ARG A 485 3.00 -17.83 22.39
N TYR A 486 3.36 -17.05 23.42
CA TYR A 486 2.43 -16.40 24.31
C TYR A 486 2.50 -14.90 24.11
N ALA A 487 1.36 -14.22 24.06
CA ALA A 487 1.31 -12.78 24.10
C ALA A 487 0.19 -12.28 24.98
N LYS A 488 0.48 -11.22 25.74
CA LYS A 488 -0.49 -10.44 26.51
C LYS A 488 -0.56 -9.05 25.94
N ARG A 489 -1.76 -8.54 25.73
CA ARG A 489 -2.04 -7.19 25.26
C ARG A 489 -2.97 -6.50 26.23
N HIS A 490 -2.71 -5.23 26.45
CA HIS A 490 -3.52 -4.31 27.24
C HIS A 490 -3.79 -3.08 26.40
N ASP A 491 -5.05 -2.67 26.30
CA ASP A 491 -5.52 -1.45 25.66
C ASP A 491 -6.40 -0.70 26.65
N GLU A 492 -6.14 0.58 26.82
CA GLU A 492 -6.87 1.47 27.71
C GLU A 492 -7.23 2.72 26.91
N GLN A 493 -8.51 3.06 26.87
CA GLN A 493 -9.01 4.23 26.16
C GLN A 493 -9.72 5.17 27.12
N ILE A 494 -9.19 6.37 27.29
CA ILE A 494 -9.74 7.41 28.15
C ILE A 494 -10.28 8.51 27.25
N LEU A 495 -11.58 8.78 27.35
CA LEU A 495 -12.25 9.88 26.66
C LEU A 495 -12.74 10.91 27.69
N SER A 496 -12.43 12.17 27.44
CA SER A 496 -12.92 13.28 28.30
C SER A 496 -13.21 14.54 27.48
N GLY A 497 -13.99 15.46 28.00
CA GLY A 497 -14.38 16.70 27.39
C GLY A 497 -15.87 16.81 27.11
N TYR A 498 -16.24 17.47 26.01
CA TYR A 498 -17.62 17.72 25.66
C TYR A 498 -18.14 16.86 24.54
N ALA A 499 -19.30 16.24 24.68
CA ALA A 499 -20.08 15.72 23.57
C ALA A 499 -20.84 16.87 22.90
N LEU A 500 -20.70 16.98 21.60
CA LEU A 500 -21.45 17.98 20.80
C LEU A 500 -22.79 17.36 20.40
N ASN A 501 -23.78 17.44 21.30
CA ASN A 501 -25.16 17.14 20.94
C ASN A 501 -25.78 18.32 20.19
N SER A 502 -26.75 18.04 19.33
CA SER A 502 -27.31 18.98 18.36
C SER A 502 -27.81 20.31 18.96
N ASN A 503 -28.08 20.37 20.25
CA ASN A 503 -28.71 21.51 20.90
C ASN A 503 -27.90 22.10 22.07
N ALA A 504 -27.05 21.34 22.73
CA ALA A 504 -26.22 21.84 23.84
C ALA A 504 -24.97 20.95 23.99
N PRO A 505 -23.81 21.52 24.30
CA PRO A 505 -22.66 20.74 24.66
C PRO A 505 -22.88 20.08 26.04
N THR A 506 -22.67 18.78 26.12
CA THR A 506 -22.77 18.03 27.35
C THR A 506 -21.39 17.61 27.81
N LEU A 507 -21.02 17.93 29.03
CA LEU A 507 -19.77 17.44 29.60
C LEU A 507 -19.84 15.92 29.73
N LEU A 508 -18.89 15.24 29.13
CA LEU A 508 -18.75 13.79 29.22
C LEU A 508 -18.23 13.42 30.63
N THR A 509 -18.86 12.46 31.25
CA THR A 509 -18.17 11.74 32.32
C THR A 509 -16.97 11.04 31.71
N PRO A 510 -15.75 11.22 32.24
CA PRO A 510 -14.58 10.51 31.72
C PRO A 510 -14.87 9.01 31.69
N THR A 511 -14.72 8.41 30.54
CA THR A 511 -14.85 6.97 30.37
C THR A 511 -13.46 6.38 30.31
N ASP A 512 -13.24 5.31 31.05
CA ASP A 512 -12.03 4.50 30.98
C ASP A 512 -12.45 3.11 30.56
N ASP A 513 -12.05 2.75 29.31
CA ASP A 513 -12.40 1.49 28.69
C ASP A 513 -11.12 0.65 28.58
N ILE A 514 -11.08 -0.47 29.29
CA ILE A 514 -9.90 -1.31 29.43
C ILE A 514 -10.15 -2.69 28.85
N GLU A 515 -9.36 -3.04 27.84
CA GLU A 515 -9.39 -4.35 27.22
C GLU A 515 -8.07 -5.12 27.42
N ASN A 516 -8.19 -6.36 27.87
CA ASN A 516 -7.08 -7.28 28.00
C ASN A 516 -7.28 -8.48 27.10
N ASN A 517 -6.21 -8.90 26.46
CA ASN A 517 -6.25 -10.05 25.55
C ASN A 517 -4.98 -10.89 25.71
N HIS A 518 -5.14 -12.20 25.90
CA HIS A 518 -4.06 -13.17 25.91
C HIS A 518 -4.18 -14.07 24.68
N THR A 519 -3.05 -14.34 24.06
CA THR A 519 -3.01 -15.25 22.89
C THR A 519 -1.97 -16.35 23.11
N ASN A 520 -2.35 -17.56 22.76
CA ASN A 520 -1.49 -18.73 22.80
C ASN A 520 -1.40 -19.32 21.39
N ALA A 521 -0.22 -19.67 20.94
CA ALA A 521 -0.05 -20.29 19.63
C ALA A 521 1.05 -21.35 19.67
N PHE A 522 0.74 -22.52 19.14
CA PHE A 522 1.70 -23.58 18.86
C PHE A 522 2.02 -23.56 17.36
N PHE A 523 3.29 -23.71 17.05
CA PHE A 523 3.72 -23.78 15.66
C PHE A 523 4.81 -24.82 15.48
N GLY A 524 4.90 -25.32 14.28
CA GLY A 524 5.96 -26.26 13.93
C GLY A 524 6.01 -26.53 12.45
N GLY A 525 7.13 -27.02 12.02
CA GLY A 525 7.37 -27.28 10.62
C GLY A 525 8.46 -28.31 10.37
N PHE A 526 8.46 -28.77 9.15
CA PHE A 526 9.35 -29.80 8.69
C PHE A 526 9.97 -29.43 7.35
N LYS A 527 11.27 -29.54 7.25
CA LYS A 527 12.01 -29.36 6.02
C LYS A 527 12.70 -30.65 5.64
N ALA A 528 12.42 -31.13 4.44
CA ALA A 528 13.00 -32.37 3.92
C ALA A 528 13.68 -32.13 2.58
N ARG A 529 14.77 -32.83 2.38
CA ARG A 529 15.49 -32.94 1.10
C ARG A 529 15.71 -34.41 0.77
N PRO A 530 14.64 -35.18 0.42
CA PRO A 530 14.73 -36.63 0.20
C PRO A 530 15.75 -37.00 -0.86
N LYS A 531 15.90 -36.13 -1.87
CA LYS A 531 16.94 -36.24 -2.91
C LYS A 531 17.59 -34.85 -3.11
N LYS A 532 18.80 -34.79 -3.68
CA LYS A 532 19.53 -33.53 -3.93
C LYS A 532 18.73 -32.53 -4.77
N ASN A 533 17.81 -33.02 -5.56
CA ASN A 533 16.97 -32.26 -6.48
C ASN A 533 15.50 -32.12 -6.04
N TRP A 534 15.16 -32.54 -4.82
CA TRP A 534 13.82 -32.42 -4.29
C TRP A 534 13.83 -31.83 -2.88
N THR A 535 13.16 -30.69 -2.69
CA THR A 535 13.00 -30.01 -1.39
C THR A 535 11.53 -29.90 -1.07
N LEU A 536 11.18 -30.31 0.15
CA LEU A 536 9.86 -30.18 0.75
C LEU A 536 9.96 -29.25 1.96
N TYR A 537 8.95 -28.45 2.16
CA TYR A 537 8.77 -27.59 3.31
C TYR A 537 7.32 -27.63 3.74
N PHE A 538 7.09 -27.86 5.01
CA PHE A 538 5.78 -27.80 5.65
C PHE A 538 5.91 -26.95 6.91
N ASP A 539 4.92 -26.10 7.18
CA ASP A 539 4.86 -25.23 8.33
C ASP A 539 3.41 -25.03 8.74
N GLY A 540 3.13 -25.11 10.02
CA GLY A 540 1.80 -24.96 10.59
C GLY A 540 1.83 -24.17 11.87
N GLU A 541 0.78 -23.37 12.10
CA GLU A 541 0.56 -22.64 13.34
C GLU A 541 -0.93 -22.71 13.68
N HIS A 542 -1.22 -23.03 14.93
CA HIS A 542 -2.56 -22.95 15.50
C HIS A 542 -2.51 -22.08 16.74
N GLY A 543 -3.45 -21.13 16.88
CA GLY A 543 -3.47 -20.22 18.01
C GLY A 543 -4.89 -19.85 18.41
N THR A 544 -5.01 -19.55 19.71
CA THR A 544 -6.27 -19.12 20.33
C THR A 544 -6.04 -17.86 21.16
N ALA A 545 -7.07 -17.04 21.27
CA ALA A 545 -7.14 -15.91 22.18
C ALA A 545 -8.25 -16.10 23.21
N ASP A 546 -8.12 -15.49 24.38
CA ASP A 546 -9.13 -15.53 25.44
C ASP A 546 -10.20 -14.44 25.31
N ASN A 547 -9.86 -13.36 24.62
CA ASN A 547 -10.76 -12.24 24.39
C ASN A 547 -10.60 -11.69 22.97
N VAL A 548 -11.65 -11.06 22.47
CA VAL A 548 -11.64 -10.40 21.17
C VAL A 548 -11.02 -9.01 21.31
N PHE A 549 -10.04 -8.70 20.46
CA PHE A 549 -9.45 -7.37 20.42
C PHE A 549 -10.02 -6.52 19.27
N THR A 550 -10.10 -7.11 18.08
CA THR A 550 -10.71 -6.49 16.90
C THR A 550 -11.44 -7.56 16.09
N ARG A 551 -12.47 -7.18 15.34
CA ARG A 551 -13.24 -8.10 14.49
C ARG A 551 -12.38 -8.88 13.49
N ILE A 552 -11.26 -8.32 13.05
CA ILE A 552 -10.34 -8.94 12.09
C ILE A 552 -9.09 -9.53 12.74
N GLY A 553 -8.98 -9.46 14.08
CA GLY A 553 -7.88 -10.06 14.83
C GLY A 553 -7.90 -11.59 14.77
N ASN A 554 -6.74 -12.20 14.94
CA ASN A 554 -6.65 -13.64 15.10
C ASN A 554 -7.22 -14.03 16.48
N TYR A 555 -8.27 -14.84 16.50
CA TYR A 555 -8.86 -15.37 17.72
C TYR A 555 -8.66 -16.88 17.81
N ASN A 556 -9.38 -17.64 17.02
CA ASN A 556 -9.14 -19.06 16.85
C ASN A 556 -8.68 -19.29 15.42
N TYR A 557 -7.41 -19.49 15.21
CA TYR A 557 -6.84 -19.52 13.88
C TYR A 557 -5.91 -20.70 13.62
N THR A 558 -5.88 -21.11 12.37
CA THR A 558 -4.95 -22.12 11.87
C THR A 558 -4.34 -21.64 10.55
N ASN A 559 -3.02 -21.63 10.49
CA ASN A 559 -2.25 -21.32 9.30
C ASN A 559 -1.39 -22.53 8.93
N VAL A 560 -1.53 -23.00 7.68
CA VAL A 560 -0.70 -24.10 7.15
C VAL A 560 -0.09 -23.65 5.83
N ARG A 561 1.18 -23.94 5.65
CA ARG A 561 1.92 -23.69 4.43
C ARG A 561 2.73 -24.93 4.03
N ALA A 562 2.52 -25.38 2.81
CA ALA A 562 3.32 -26.44 2.23
C ALA A 562 4.00 -25.93 0.94
N LYS A 563 5.23 -26.33 0.71
CA LYS A 563 5.98 -26.03 -0.53
C LYS A 563 6.77 -27.25 -0.96
N SER A 564 6.81 -27.47 -2.26
CA SER A 564 7.63 -28.50 -2.88
C SER A 564 8.36 -27.92 -4.07
N ARG A 565 9.63 -28.18 -4.17
CA ARG A 565 10.43 -27.91 -5.37
C ARG A 565 11.12 -29.18 -5.80
N PHE A 566 10.81 -29.64 -7.00
CA PHE A 566 11.41 -30.80 -7.63
C PHE A 566 12.09 -30.40 -8.93
N ALA A 567 13.39 -30.64 -9.06
CA ALA A 567 14.19 -30.34 -10.24
C ALA A 567 14.88 -31.63 -10.73
N PRO A 568 14.20 -32.47 -11.53
CA PRO A 568 14.75 -33.78 -11.96
C PRO A 568 16.12 -33.65 -12.63
N ASN A 569 16.36 -32.52 -13.26
CA ASN A 569 17.65 -32.17 -13.86
C ASN A 569 17.86 -30.65 -13.84
N ARG A 570 18.99 -30.15 -14.39
CA ARG A 570 19.31 -28.70 -14.43
C ARG A 570 18.43 -27.90 -15.38
N LYS A 571 17.66 -28.56 -16.24
CA LYS A 571 16.84 -27.92 -17.27
C LYS A 571 15.36 -27.82 -16.90
N LEU A 572 14.92 -28.58 -15.93
CA LEU A 572 13.50 -28.69 -15.59
C LEU A 572 13.30 -28.57 -14.08
N SER A 573 12.42 -27.67 -13.65
CA SER A 573 12.00 -27.54 -12.26
C SER A 573 10.49 -27.38 -12.14
N PHE A 574 9.93 -28.04 -11.15
CA PHE A 574 8.54 -27.96 -10.72
C PHE A 574 8.49 -27.31 -9.34
N ASN A 575 7.63 -26.31 -9.17
CA ASN A 575 7.38 -25.68 -7.89
C ASN A 575 5.90 -25.79 -7.57
N LEU A 576 5.59 -26.22 -6.35
CA LEU A 576 4.24 -26.30 -5.82
C LEU A 576 4.19 -25.58 -4.48
N ALA A 577 3.13 -24.83 -4.21
CA ALA A 577 2.87 -24.27 -2.90
C ALA A 577 1.37 -24.31 -2.59
N ALA A 578 1.04 -24.56 -1.34
CA ALA A 578 -0.30 -24.49 -0.81
C ALA A 578 -0.29 -23.67 0.48
N ILE A 579 -1.28 -22.81 0.65
CA ILE A 579 -1.49 -22.00 1.84
C ILE A 579 -2.95 -22.17 2.27
N ILE A 580 -3.14 -22.52 3.53
CA ILE A 580 -4.44 -22.65 4.17
C ILE A 580 -4.44 -21.70 5.36
N ARG A 581 -5.44 -20.85 5.46
CA ARG A 581 -5.67 -20.00 6.63
C ARG A 581 -7.13 -20.06 7.01
N ASN A 582 -7.38 -20.27 8.28
CA ASN A 582 -8.70 -20.13 8.89
C ASN A 582 -8.56 -19.17 10.06
N ASN A 583 -9.57 -18.39 10.30
CA ASN A 583 -9.72 -17.61 11.52
C ASN A 583 -11.20 -17.50 11.83
N SER A 584 -11.58 -17.85 13.06
CA SER A 584 -12.90 -17.62 13.61
C SER A 584 -12.76 -16.61 14.71
N ASN A 585 -13.46 -15.50 14.61
CA ASN A 585 -13.41 -14.39 15.55
C ASN A 585 -14.83 -14.05 16.01
N PRO A 586 -15.31 -14.58 17.13
CA PRO A 586 -16.53 -14.12 17.77
C PRO A 586 -16.28 -12.74 18.36
N SER A 587 -17.02 -11.74 17.93
CA SER A 587 -16.96 -10.39 18.47
C SER A 587 -18.24 -10.07 19.21
N GLU A 588 -18.16 -9.92 20.52
CA GLU A 588 -19.26 -9.46 21.34
C GLU A 588 -19.11 -7.95 21.60
N ILE A 589 -20.20 -7.22 21.55
CA ILE A 589 -20.23 -5.82 22.02
C ILE A 589 -20.75 -5.82 23.44
N ALA A 590 -19.89 -5.40 24.38
CA ALA A 590 -20.24 -5.27 25.78
C ALA A 590 -21.42 -4.30 25.98
N GLY A 591 -22.39 -4.70 26.83
CA GLY A 591 -23.52 -3.85 27.26
C GLY A 591 -24.79 -3.93 26.42
N VAL A 592 -24.79 -4.70 25.33
CA VAL A 592 -26.01 -5.02 24.58
C VAL A 592 -26.27 -6.51 24.74
N SER A 593 -27.44 -6.85 25.24
CA SER A 593 -27.76 -8.21 25.74
C SER A 593 -27.76 -9.30 24.67
N VAL A 594 -27.67 -8.95 23.38
CA VAL A 594 -27.47 -9.89 22.26
C VAL A 594 -26.85 -9.12 21.10
N SER A 595 -25.56 -9.15 20.96
CA SER A 595 -24.89 -8.62 19.77
C SER A 595 -23.76 -9.54 19.38
N ASP A 596 -23.92 -10.21 18.26
CA ASP A 596 -22.89 -11.06 17.67
C ASP A 596 -22.34 -10.39 16.39
N PHE A 597 -21.04 -10.13 16.40
CA PHE A 597 -20.31 -9.60 15.24
C PHE A 597 -19.24 -10.60 14.80
N GLY A 598 -19.56 -11.87 14.88
CA GLY A 598 -18.63 -12.93 14.50
C GLY A 598 -18.14 -12.80 13.07
N VAL A 599 -16.87 -13.12 12.84
CA VAL A 599 -16.27 -13.16 11.50
C VAL A 599 -15.47 -14.44 11.34
N ASP A 600 -15.93 -15.29 10.43
CA ASP A 600 -15.20 -16.46 9.96
C ASP A 600 -14.52 -16.16 8.64
N VAL A 601 -13.18 -16.31 8.59
CA VAL A 601 -12.41 -16.13 7.36
C VAL A 601 -11.67 -17.43 7.01
N ARG A 602 -11.84 -17.88 5.77
CA ARG A 602 -11.16 -19.04 5.22
C ARG A 602 -10.46 -18.66 3.93
N LEU A 603 -9.16 -18.86 3.88
CA LEU A 603 -8.34 -18.61 2.69
C LEU A 603 -7.65 -19.91 2.27
N ARG A 604 -7.70 -20.19 0.98
CA ARG A 604 -7.00 -21.28 0.33
C ARG A 604 -6.26 -20.73 -0.89
N THR A 605 -4.99 -21.02 -0.97
CA THR A 605 -4.18 -20.66 -2.14
C THR A 605 -3.38 -21.87 -2.58
N PHE A 606 -3.46 -22.16 -3.86
CA PHE A 606 -2.63 -23.17 -4.50
C PHE A 606 -1.83 -22.51 -5.62
N GLN A 607 -0.55 -22.81 -5.69
CA GLN A 607 0.37 -22.30 -6.71
C GLN A 607 1.16 -23.44 -7.31
N SER A 608 1.26 -23.46 -8.62
CA SER A 608 2.14 -24.38 -9.34
C SER A 608 2.89 -23.64 -10.43
N SER A 609 4.15 -24.00 -10.65
CA SER A 609 4.91 -23.51 -11.80
C SER A 609 5.91 -24.56 -12.29
N VAL A 610 6.19 -24.44 -13.58
CA VAL A 610 7.19 -25.25 -14.28
C VAL A 610 8.12 -24.32 -15.02
N ASP A 611 9.43 -24.48 -14.77
CA ASP A 611 10.47 -23.82 -15.56
C ASP A 611 11.22 -24.89 -16.34
N TRP A 612 11.25 -24.75 -17.66
CA TRP A 612 11.84 -25.75 -18.54
C TRP A 612 12.76 -25.13 -19.60
N LEU A 613 14.02 -25.42 -19.50
CA LEU A 613 15.00 -25.17 -20.55
C LEU A 613 15.04 -26.38 -21.50
N VAL A 614 14.14 -26.40 -22.46
CA VAL A 614 13.99 -27.51 -23.42
C VAL A 614 15.32 -27.78 -24.12
N ASN A 615 15.94 -26.73 -24.63
CA ASN A 615 17.27 -26.72 -25.24
C ASN A 615 17.90 -25.32 -25.12
N PRO A 616 19.19 -25.11 -25.53
CA PRO A 616 19.82 -23.79 -25.44
C PRO A 616 19.16 -22.66 -26.28
N ARG A 617 18.19 -23.01 -27.12
CA ARG A 617 17.48 -22.07 -27.99
C ARG A 617 16.05 -21.82 -27.52
N PHE A 618 15.47 -22.70 -26.70
CA PHE A 618 14.07 -22.60 -26.28
C PHE A 618 13.91 -22.85 -24.77
N SER A 619 13.31 -21.89 -24.10
CA SER A 619 12.90 -21.98 -22.70
C SER A 619 11.42 -21.64 -22.53
N LEU A 620 10.81 -22.31 -21.55
CA LEU A 620 9.41 -22.18 -21.19
C LEU A 620 9.30 -21.99 -19.67
N SER A 621 8.54 -21.01 -19.23
CA SER A 621 8.08 -20.86 -17.85
C SER A 621 6.56 -20.76 -17.86
N THR A 622 5.90 -21.59 -17.08
CA THR A 622 4.44 -21.55 -16.97
C THR A 622 4.01 -21.77 -15.53
N GLY A 623 2.89 -21.18 -15.14
CA GLY A 623 2.38 -21.36 -13.81
C GLY A 623 0.90 -21.07 -13.69
N TYR A 624 0.33 -21.65 -12.64
CA TYR A 624 -1.06 -21.48 -12.29
C TYR A 624 -1.17 -21.17 -10.80
N ASN A 625 -1.99 -20.18 -10.47
CA ASN A 625 -2.31 -19.79 -9.10
C ASN A 625 -3.83 -19.73 -8.94
N TYR A 626 -4.32 -20.48 -7.98
CA TYR A 626 -5.71 -20.45 -7.55
C TYR A 626 -5.80 -19.87 -6.15
N SER A 627 -6.64 -18.87 -5.96
CA SER A 627 -6.91 -18.26 -4.66
C SER A 627 -8.43 -18.26 -4.40
N TRP A 628 -8.80 -18.79 -3.26
CA TRP A 628 -10.16 -18.83 -2.78
C TRP A 628 -10.22 -18.18 -1.39
N VAL A 629 -11.08 -17.21 -1.24
CA VAL A 629 -11.38 -16.54 0.03
C VAL A 629 -12.86 -16.68 0.28
N ASN A 630 -13.22 -17.04 1.49
CA ASN A 630 -14.59 -16.99 2.00
C ASN A 630 -14.55 -16.28 3.35
N SER A 631 -15.38 -15.29 3.52
CA SER A 631 -15.59 -14.58 4.77
C SER A 631 -17.06 -14.53 5.06
N ASP A 632 -17.45 -15.03 6.21
CA ASP A 632 -18.82 -14.95 6.75
C ASP A 632 -18.78 -14.00 7.95
N ALA A 633 -19.51 -12.92 7.88
CA ALA A 633 -19.62 -11.94 8.96
C ALA A 633 -21.08 -11.83 9.40
N VAL A 634 -21.31 -12.13 10.66
CA VAL A 634 -22.61 -11.89 11.32
C VAL A 634 -22.62 -10.47 11.86
N ILE A 635 -23.71 -9.76 11.63
CA ILE A 635 -23.98 -8.44 12.19
C ILE A 635 -25.33 -8.50 12.87
N ASP A 636 -25.32 -8.41 14.19
CA ASP A 636 -26.50 -8.37 15.02
C ASP A 636 -26.40 -7.17 15.97
N TYR A 637 -27.33 -6.22 15.90
CA TYR A 637 -27.33 -5.07 16.77
C TYR A 637 -28.75 -4.51 17.00
N PHE A 638 -28.90 -3.94 18.19
CA PHE A 638 -30.09 -3.18 18.55
C PHE A 638 -29.73 -1.69 18.52
N TYR A 639 -30.66 -0.86 18.09
CA TYR A 639 -30.52 0.58 18.23
C TYR A 639 -31.84 1.23 18.63
N HIS A 640 -31.73 2.31 19.37
CA HIS A 640 -32.86 3.07 19.85
C HIS A 640 -32.86 4.45 19.18
N VAL A 641 -34.02 4.85 18.69
CA VAL A 641 -34.20 6.15 18.03
C VAL A 641 -35.09 7.02 18.91
N PRO A 642 -34.52 7.98 19.68
CA PRO A 642 -35.33 8.95 20.44
C PRO A 642 -36.14 9.85 19.48
N PRO A 643 -37.35 10.31 19.82
CA PRO A 643 -38.09 10.11 21.10
C PRO A 643 -38.98 8.86 21.11
N ALA A 644 -38.93 8.04 20.06
CA ALA A 644 -39.73 6.82 20.03
C ALA A 644 -39.19 5.79 21.03
N VAL A 645 -40.10 5.20 21.80
CA VAL A 645 -39.77 4.10 22.73
C VAL A 645 -39.46 2.80 21.99
N SER A 646 -39.21 2.91 20.69
CA SER A 646 -39.02 1.74 19.82
C SER A 646 -37.54 1.36 19.76
N THR A 647 -37.24 0.13 20.07
CA THR A 647 -35.95 -0.49 19.87
C THR A 647 -35.97 -1.23 18.55
N PHE A 648 -35.03 -0.97 17.71
CA PHE A 648 -34.87 -1.65 16.41
C PHE A 648 -33.79 -2.69 16.52
N HIS A 649 -34.07 -3.88 16.02
CA HIS A 649 -33.12 -4.99 15.92
C HIS A 649 -32.72 -5.19 14.46
N HIS A 650 -31.45 -5.18 14.20
CA HIS A 650 -30.90 -5.51 12.90
C HIS A 650 -30.04 -6.76 13.01
N PHE A 651 -30.41 -7.80 12.26
CA PHE A 651 -29.65 -9.03 12.15
C PHE A 651 -29.35 -9.30 10.69
N GLY A 652 -28.10 -9.59 10.36
CA GLY A 652 -27.69 -9.86 9.00
C GLY A 652 -26.41 -10.68 8.89
N HIS A 653 -26.30 -11.43 7.83
CA HIS A 653 -25.09 -12.08 7.39
C HIS A 653 -24.51 -11.37 6.18
N ALA A 654 -23.23 -11.02 6.22
CA ALA A 654 -22.47 -10.56 5.07
C ALA A 654 -21.51 -11.66 4.63
N LEU A 655 -21.87 -12.34 3.55
CA LEU A 655 -21.05 -13.38 2.94
C LEU A 655 -20.20 -12.78 1.83
N TYR A 656 -18.88 -12.77 2.01
CA TYR A 656 -17.94 -12.37 0.98
C TYR A 656 -17.19 -13.59 0.46
N PHE A 657 -17.13 -13.75 -0.85
CA PHE A 657 -16.27 -14.75 -1.46
C PHE A 657 -15.53 -14.23 -2.69
N GLN A 658 -14.37 -14.76 -2.90
CA GLN A 658 -13.53 -14.52 -4.07
C GLN A 658 -12.97 -15.84 -4.59
N ARG A 659 -12.96 -16.02 -5.91
CA ARG A 659 -12.35 -17.16 -6.59
C ARG A 659 -11.50 -16.63 -7.74
N ASN A 660 -10.21 -16.53 -7.54
CA ASN A 660 -9.30 -16.00 -8.52
C ASN A 660 -8.45 -17.11 -9.13
N ASN A 661 -8.39 -17.15 -10.45
CA ASN A 661 -7.56 -18.04 -11.24
C ASN A 661 -6.56 -17.17 -12.03
N TYR A 662 -5.29 -17.40 -11.81
CA TYR A 662 -4.24 -16.75 -12.56
C TYR A 662 -3.37 -17.78 -13.25
N PHE A 663 -3.23 -17.67 -14.57
CA PHE A 663 -2.36 -18.51 -15.39
C PHE A 663 -1.39 -17.63 -16.16
N TYR A 664 -0.18 -18.11 -16.33
CA TYR A 664 0.79 -17.50 -17.21
C TYR A 664 1.62 -18.55 -17.97
N ILE A 665 2.08 -18.15 -19.16
CA ILE A 665 3.06 -18.86 -19.94
C ILE A 665 4.00 -17.84 -20.58
N ASP A 666 5.29 -17.98 -20.32
CA ASP A 666 6.36 -17.15 -20.89
C ASP A 666 7.31 -18.05 -21.68
N THR A 667 7.63 -17.67 -22.92
CA THR A 667 8.58 -18.40 -23.71
C THR A 667 9.70 -17.50 -24.24
N THR A 668 10.85 -18.10 -24.43
CA THR A 668 11.97 -17.47 -25.13
C THR A 668 12.49 -18.43 -26.20
N ALA A 669 12.43 -18.01 -27.45
CA ALA A 669 12.87 -18.79 -28.60
C ALA A 669 13.96 -18.05 -29.38
N ARG A 670 15.18 -18.56 -29.38
CA ARG A 670 16.27 -18.07 -30.25
C ARG A 670 16.11 -18.68 -31.64
N LEU A 671 15.49 -17.91 -32.53
CA LEU A 671 15.17 -18.36 -33.89
C LEU A 671 16.46 -18.59 -34.71
N ASN A 672 17.43 -17.69 -34.58
CA ASN A 672 18.74 -17.78 -35.18
C ASN A 672 19.77 -16.97 -34.35
N ARG A 673 21.00 -16.77 -34.87
CA ARG A 673 22.08 -16.01 -34.21
C ARG A 673 21.73 -14.52 -33.96
N ARG A 674 20.79 -13.96 -34.75
CA ARG A 674 20.40 -12.53 -34.70
C ARG A 674 19.02 -12.27 -34.14
N MET A 675 18.14 -13.26 -34.09
CA MET A 675 16.74 -13.08 -33.78
C MET A 675 16.33 -13.91 -32.58
N THR A 676 15.73 -13.26 -31.60
CA THR A 676 15.13 -13.90 -30.42
C THR A 676 13.68 -13.43 -30.26
N LEU A 677 12.79 -14.38 -30.20
CA LEU A 677 11.36 -14.15 -29.94
C LEU A 677 11.05 -14.41 -28.47
N PHE A 678 10.41 -13.46 -27.83
CA PHE A 678 9.82 -13.59 -26.49
C PHE A 678 8.31 -13.55 -26.64
N THR A 679 7.62 -14.51 -26.04
CA THR A 679 6.15 -14.45 -25.96
C THR A 679 5.71 -14.63 -24.53
N SER A 680 4.66 -13.93 -24.16
CA SER A 680 4.03 -14.00 -22.84
C SER A 680 2.52 -14.04 -23.02
N TYR A 681 1.83 -14.88 -22.26
CA TYR A 681 0.39 -14.85 -22.14
C TYR A 681 0.00 -14.94 -20.68
N ARG A 682 -0.78 -14.01 -20.23
CA ARG A 682 -1.29 -13.94 -18.86
C ARG A 682 -2.79 -13.84 -18.87
N VAL A 683 -3.40 -14.62 -18.01
CA VAL A 683 -4.84 -14.62 -17.78
C VAL A 683 -5.10 -14.51 -16.28
N ASN A 684 -5.93 -13.56 -15.89
CA ASN A 684 -6.49 -13.45 -14.55
C ASN A 684 -8.01 -13.50 -14.66
N GLN A 685 -8.64 -14.48 -14.01
CA GLN A 685 -10.09 -14.64 -14.01
C GLN A 685 -10.59 -14.67 -12.58
N ASP A 686 -11.50 -13.77 -12.26
CA ASP A 686 -12.26 -13.81 -11.03
C ASP A 686 -13.63 -14.45 -11.28
N GLY A 687 -13.97 -15.45 -10.48
CA GLY A 687 -15.24 -16.17 -10.52
C GLY A 687 -16.29 -15.62 -9.57
N GLY A 688 -16.12 -14.38 -9.06
CA GLY A 688 -17.08 -13.69 -8.23
C GLY A 688 -18.42 -13.48 -8.91
N GLN A 689 -19.39 -13.01 -8.18
CA GLN A 689 -20.74 -12.72 -8.68
C GLN A 689 -21.14 -11.25 -8.51
N GLY A 690 -20.21 -10.41 -7.97
CA GLY A 690 -20.46 -9.03 -7.62
C GLY A 690 -21.38 -8.90 -6.40
N ASN A 691 -21.80 -7.69 -6.16
CA ASN A 691 -22.80 -7.45 -5.14
C ASN A 691 -24.14 -7.98 -5.64
N ARG A 692 -24.58 -9.12 -5.13
CA ARG A 692 -25.98 -9.44 -5.18
C ARG A 692 -26.65 -8.65 -4.08
N VAL A 693 -27.68 -7.91 -4.42
CA VAL A 693 -28.58 -7.36 -3.43
C VAL A 693 -29.07 -8.51 -2.58
N ALA A 694 -29.15 -8.26 -1.30
CA ALA A 694 -29.73 -9.15 -0.32
C ALA A 694 -31.01 -9.81 -0.87
N ASP A 695 -31.24 -11.00 -0.41
CA ASP A 695 -32.54 -11.62 -0.49
C ASP A 695 -33.61 -10.53 -0.22
N PRO A 696 -34.51 -10.25 -1.15
CA PRO A 696 -35.55 -9.24 -0.96
C PRO A 696 -36.46 -9.50 0.23
N THR A 697 -36.36 -10.68 0.85
CA THR A 697 -37.04 -11.01 2.12
C THR A 697 -36.17 -10.63 3.34
N GLY A 698 -34.94 -10.18 3.15
CA GLY A 698 -34.00 -9.95 4.22
C GLY A 698 -33.61 -8.49 4.38
N GLY A 699 -34.06 -7.83 5.41
CA GLY A 699 -33.68 -6.49 5.81
C GLY A 699 -34.91 -5.65 6.17
N GLY A 700 -35.42 -5.83 7.34
CA GLY A 700 -36.48 -5.02 7.90
C GLY A 700 -36.08 -4.51 9.28
N PHE A 701 -36.57 -3.33 9.59
CA PHE A 701 -36.54 -2.79 10.94
C PHE A 701 -37.80 -3.24 11.65
N VAL A 702 -37.69 -3.64 12.91
CA VAL A 702 -38.83 -4.03 13.71
C VAL A 702 -39.00 -3.05 14.88
N SER A 703 -40.18 -2.46 14.96
CA SER A 703 -40.55 -1.64 16.11
C SER A 703 -41.02 -2.50 17.30
N SER A 704 -40.79 -2.00 18.48
CA SER A 704 -41.03 -2.67 19.78
C SER A 704 -42.40 -3.30 19.91
N GLY A 705 -42.45 -4.52 20.41
CA GLY A 705 -43.65 -5.24 20.79
C GLY A 705 -43.88 -6.59 20.11
N SER A 706 -43.28 -6.82 18.96
CA SER A 706 -43.28 -8.10 18.29
C SER A 706 -41.95 -8.25 17.56
N PHE A 707 -41.09 -9.13 18.04
CA PHE A 707 -39.85 -9.45 17.36
C PHE A 707 -40.15 -10.23 16.05
N THR A 708 -40.18 -9.54 14.97
CA THR A 708 -40.08 -10.21 13.67
C THR A 708 -38.62 -10.14 13.25
N THR A 709 -37.91 -11.22 13.42
CA THR A 709 -36.52 -11.32 12.96
C THR A 709 -36.53 -11.28 11.44
N VAL A 710 -35.98 -10.23 10.88
CA VAL A 710 -35.77 -10.16 9.43
C VAL A 710 -34.33 -10.56 9.16
N LEU A 711 -34.17 -11.78 8.66
CA LEU A 711 -32.88 -12.30 8.24
C LEU A 711 -32.49 -11.63 6.92
N GLY A 712 -31.60 -10.66 7.00
CA GLY A 712 -30.98 -10.05 5.83
C GLY A 712 -29.61 -10.65 5.57
N GLY A 713 -29.47 -11.47 4.56
CA GLY A 713 -28.18 -11.95 4.07
C GLY A 713 -27.69 -11.06 2.93
N THR A 714 -26.55 -10.42 3.05
CA THR A 714 -25.91 -9.72 1.93
C THR A 714 -24.78 -10.58 1.38
N LEU A 715 -24.96 -11.08 0.16
CA LEU A 715 -23.90 -11.77 -0.55
C LEU A 715 -23.04 -10.74 -1.27
N ILE A 716 -21.82 -10.54 -0.79
CA ILE A 716 -20.82 -9.68 -1.42
C ILE A 716 -19.75 -10.59 -2.00
N SER A 717 -19.42 -10.41 -3.25
CA SER A 717 -18.31 -11.14 -3.86
C SER A 717 -17.47 -10.21 -4.71
N SER A 718 -16.28 -10.68 -5.06
CA SER A 718 -15.45 -10.02 -6.05
C SER A 718 -16.18 -9.89 -7.40
N TYR A 719 -15.79 -8.90 -8.17
CA TYR A 719 -16.33 -8.71 -9.52
C TYR A 719 -15.88 -9.84 -10.44
N PRO A 720 -16.81 -10.54 -11.12
CA PRO A 720 -16.45 -11.55 -12.11
C PRO A 720 -15.84 -10.85 -13.31
N MET A 721 -14.55 -11.01 -13.46
CA MET A 721 -13.81 -10.41 -14.55
C MET A 721 -12.86 -11.40 -15.21
N SER A 722 -12.50 -11.13 -16.45
CA SER A 722 -11.41 -11.78 -17.16
C SER A 722 -10.47 -10.71 -17.69
N PHE A 723 -9.22 -10.76 -17.28
CA PHE A 723 -8.15 -9.93 -17.79
C PHE A 723 -7.15 -10.82 -18.53
N GLN A 724 -6.93 -10.56 -19.81
CA GLN A 724 -6.02 -11.32 -20.66
C GLN A 724 -4.97 -10.39 -21.28
N SER A 725 -3.72 -10.84 -21.32
CA SER A 725 -2.62 -10.03 -21.84
C SER A 725 -1.62 -10.91 -22.61
N PRO A 726 -1.89 -11.26 -23.88
CA PRO A 726 -0.86 -11.77 -24.78
C PRO A 726 0.12 -10.68 -25.19
N GLU A 727 1.40 -11.00 -25.20
CA GLU A 727 2.49 -10.14 -25.65
C GLU A 727 3.49 -10.94 -26.48
N GLY A 728 3.97 -10.33 -27.56
CA GLY A 728 5.07 -10.83 -28.36
C GLY A 728 6.12 -9.74 -28.58
N ARG A 729 7.39 -10.10 -28.44
CA ARG A 729 8.53 -9.21 -28.74
C ARG A 729 9.58 -9.94 -29.54
N LEU A 730 9.95 -9.39 -30.68
CA LEU A 730 11.03 -9.84 -31.50
C LEU A 730 12.24 -8.91 -31.29
N ALA A 731 13.34 -9.45 -30.78
CA ALA A 731 14.60 -8.75 -30.66
C ALA A 731 15.52 -9.15 -31.81
N ILE A 732 15.99 -8.17 -32.57
CA ILE A 732 16.83 -8.34 -33.77
C ILE A 732 18.18 -7.69 -33.50
N LYS A 733 19.26 -8.50 -33.44
CA LYS A 733 20.63 -8.01 -33.32
C LYS A 733 21.06 -7.43 -34.66
N LEU A 734 21.14 -6.11 -34.80
CA LEU A 734 21.58 -5.42 -36.00
C LEU A 734 23.11 -5.53 -36.14
N ASN A 735 23.81 -5.21 -35.04
CA ASN A 735 25.27 -5.33 -34.96
C ASN A 735 25.69 -5.47 -33.47
N ARG A 736 26.99 -5.33 -33.16
CA ARG A 736 27.50 -5.43 -31.78
C ARG A 736 26.99 -4.31 -30.83
N HIS A 737 26.58 -3.18 -31.40
CA HIS A 737 26.15 -2.02 -30.63
C HIS A 737 24.64 -1.84 -30.57
N PHE A 738 23.88 -2.41 -31.49
CA PHE A 738 22.46 -2.16 -31.64
C PHE A 738 21.64 -3.43 -31.74
N ASP A 739 20.59 -3.49 -30.92
CA ASP A 739 19.46 -4.40 -31.12
C ASP A 739 18.20 -3.57 -31.41
N TRP A 740 17.40 -4.03 -32.33
CA TRP A 740 16.09 -3.49 -32.64
C TRP A 740 15.03 -4.40 -32.06
N ASN A 741 14.11 -3.84 -31.23
CA ASN A 741 13.01 -4.56 -30.65
C ASN A 741 11.70 -4.11 -31.29
N LEU A 742 10.91 -5.06 -31.72
CA LEU A 742 9.55 -4.89 -32.20
C LEU A 742 8.64 -5.67 -31.27
N GLY A 743 7.66 -5.03 -30.69
CA GLY A 743 6.76 -5.68 -29.76
C GLY A 743 5.31 -5.27 -29.96
N TYR A 744 4.43 -6.16 -29.56
CA TYR A 744 3.01 -5.95 -29.57
C TYR A 744 2.41 -6.62 -28.34
N GLN A 745 1.63 -5.86 -27.57
CA GLN A 745 0.83 -6.36 -26.48
C GLN A 745 -0.64 -6.07 -26.75
N TYR A 746 -1.47 -7.08 -26.61
CA TYR A 746 -2.92 -6.97 -26.65
C TYR A 746 -3.44 -7.16 -25.24
N ILE A 747 -4.41 -6.37 -24.84
CA ILE A 747 -5.06 -6.48 -23.54
C ILE A 747 -6.56 -6.57 -23.76
N ASN A 748 -7.17 -7.52 -23.08
CA ASN A 748 -8.61 -7.72 -23.10
C ASN A 748 -9.12 -7.80 -21.66
N TYR A 749 -9.92 -6.83 -21.28
CA TYR A 749 -10.64 -6.82 -20.01
C TYR A 749 -12.13 -6.95 -20.26
N ASN A 750 -12.71 -7.97 -19.66
CA ASN A 750 -14.14 -8.25 -19.74
C ASN A 750 -14.71 -8.41 -18.32
N GLU A 751 -15.76 -7.67 -18.05
CA GLU A 751 -16.55 -7.68 -16.85
C GLU A 751 -17.92 -8.28 -17.14
N ARG A 752 -18.37 -9.24 -16.33
CA ARG A 752 -19.71 -9.79 -16.48
C ARG A 752 -20.75 -8.77 -16.02
N LYS A 753 -21.81 -8.62 -16.76
CA LYS A 753 -22.91 -7.72 -16.43
C LYS A 753 -23.62 -8.14 -15.15
N PHE A 754 -23.78 -7.19 -14.22
CA PHE A 754 -24.62 -7.34 -13.04
C PHE A 754 -25.97 -6.67 -13.22
N PRO A 755 -27.02 -7.16 -12.52
CA PRO A 755 -28.31 -6.48 -12.50
C PRO A 755 -28.24 -5.02 -12.03
N LEU A 756 -27.29 -4.70 -11.16
CA LEU A 756 -27.09 -3.38 -10.57
C LEU A 756 -25.94 -2.57 -11.15
N SER A 757 -25.13 -3.16 -12.03
CA SER A 757 -24.10 -2.39 -12.73
C SER A 757 -24.71 -1.66 -13.91
N PRO A 758 -24.68 -0.33 -13.95
CA PRO A 758 -25.33 0.42 -15.02
C PRO A 758 -24.66 0.18 -16.38
N LYS A 759 -23.38 -0.16 -16.42
CA LYS A 759 -22.62 -0.42 -17.64
C LYS A 759 -21.35 -1.23 -17.35
N PRO A 760 -21.11 -2.35 -18.06
CA PRO A 760 -19.82 -3.05 -17.99
C PRO A 760 -18.69 -2.17 -18.50
N GLN A 761 -17.56 -2.18 -17.79
CA GLN A 761 -16.39 -1.38 -18.11
C GLN A 761 -15.39 -2.13 -19.02
N ASN A 762 -15.91 -2.82 -20.04
CA ASN A 762 -15.10 -3.63 -20.93
C ASN A 762 -14.21 -2.78 -21.84
N TYR A 763 -13.00 -3.25 -22.10
CA TYR A 763 -12.11 -2.65 -23.09
C TYR A 763 -11.18 -3.66 -23.75
N HIS A 764 -10.71 -3.29 -24.94
CA HIS A 764 -9.61 -3.94 -25.64
C HIS A 764 -8.54 -2.90 -25.93
N ALA A 765 -7.28 -3.23 -25.68
CA ALA A 765 -6.19 -2.30 -25.94
C ALA A 765 -5.10 -2.94 -26.82
N HIS A 766 -4.65 -2.19 -27.81
CA HIS A 766 -3.59 -2.54 -28.73
C HIS A 766 -2.38 -1.65 -28.44
N LEU A 767 -1.26 -2.26 -28.07
CA LEU A 767 -0.06 -1.58 -27.62
C LEU A 767 1.16 -2.00 -28.46
N PRO A 768 1.23 -1.61 -29.75
CA PRO A 768 2.42 -1.81 -30.52
C PRO A 768 3.56 -0.94 -29.98
N TYR A 769 4.77 -1.47 -29.97
CA TYR A 769 5.96 -0.68 -29.61
C TYR A 769 7.18 -1.07 -30.42
N MET A 770 8.07 -0.09 -30.57
CA MET A 770 9.39 -0.32 -31.15
C MET A 770 10.44 0.40 -30.32
N SER A 771 11.61 -0.19 -30.19
CA SER A 771 12.73 0.41 -29.49
C SER A 771 14.06 0.02 -30.12
N LEU A 772 15.05 0.91 -29.93
CA LEU A 772 16.44 0.63 -30.21
C LEU A 772 17.19 0.51 -28.89
N ARG A 773 17.88 -0.61 -28.70
CA ARG A 773 18.77 -0.82 -27.55
C ARG A 773 20.21 -0.66 -28.01
N PHE A 774 20.89 0.30 -27.47
CA PHE A 774 22.28 0.59 -27.68
C PHE A 774 23.16 -0.04 -26.61
N TYR A 775 24.31 -0.56 -26.97
CA TYR A 775 25.28 -1.18 -26.08
C TYR A 775 26.67 -0.58 -26.24
N ILE A 776 27.33 -0.32 -25.11
CA ILE A 776 28.77 -0.05 -24.99
C ILE A 776 29.40 -1.24 -24.28
N GLY A 777 30.51 -1.75 -24.78
CA GLY A 777 31.26 -2.83 -24.16
C GLY A 777 30.63 -4.22 -24.24
N ARG A 778 29.74 -4.46 -25.20
CA ARG A 778 29.16 -5.79 -25.48
C ARG A 778 30.21 -6.64 -26.26
N LYS A 779 30.48 -7.86 -25.76
CA LYS A 779 31.28 -8.86 -26.47
C LYS A 779 30.45 -9.47 -27.61
N GLU A 780 31.07 -9.83 -28.72
CA GLU A 780 30.40 -10.51 -29.85
C GLU A 780 29.87 -11.90 -29.51
#